data_53f249e272b4ddd39adb1d06462472ec
#
_entry.id   53f249e272b4ddd39adb1d06462472ec
#
_cell.length_a   1.000
_cell.length_b   1.000
_cell.length_c   1.000
_cell.angle_alpha   90.00
_cell.angle_beta   90.00
_cell.angle_gamma   90.00
#
_symmetry.space_group_name_H-M   'P 1'
#
loop_
_entity.id
_entity.type
_entity.pdbx_description
1 polymer ?
#
loop_
_entity_poly.entity_id
_entity_poly.type
_entity_poly.pdbx_seq_one_letter_code
_entity_poly.pdbx_strand_id
1 'polypeptide(L)'
;MKRILFYLILLGFLYPGRGLAQNHVKLYPYPMTPSRHPDYARYAVKSPDASFWGNKVQFMALRDLSGDYKQKLDQWVDKDKLGNILWVSYPLIFQDNLKEVVAEIKKRNLYLFDLWGYIPGSGPGGYWTQFVIPDGVLDLFETELGDRWLGMDNGEQDGRYVGNFAPRMYPLGVDRRRQYFNFQRHFQEMGDQLGNKMATLVSLNFGHYFLKEGVYTLIGAETAQGLPNSQIYYSFIRGAGKQYGVSWFGNASVWNRWGYKTYDSDATNIDDDYGSGGPLKGTSLGLLKRLIYTHLMYDCVAVGFEGSMRIDDKALSPIGKIQQEAVRWVDAYGDPGVMYTPVALMTDFFSGWSFPRHLYARQAYKVWGNLPYELPDYLTDAMLDILYPGYQDASYYRDERGFITPNPYGDMADCLMSDAPLWVLKQYPLLVIADELRPGKEINDKLEAYVQEGGHLVITAGSLRNMPDGIAGIRAGHTTTVSASPVSYAGKVISEASPFTLAELVYPSSATILQKSDDLPAAIEMNAGKGKVTVIASPYGVQEKPQCVLPVKVMEEKPLDKPYPMLDHTKALMRDIFASVQLFETNPELSLVTCSRGGGEYTVLVSNGSWMAKDFSIRAKAGKIVSIRELPTDCSEMKAVGYAPKVIPQASSGKNTPHTIAGGNVRIFRVKLDEKADVTVMPESTPAANTTGRALVLRDIRDVKEEILSRPTFFEHFDRVVIDWRYLYAKEKEILRQEAGWLGRQKLKMTVDLTSGLNLYPDLRIVNNDPPVYQKSMDIMRGVIDKMEILGADELLISTQRTIENNYTLEQFNASLVESFQVLSDYAAKKQIRLLLRQSVSRTPDTLEGLQRLSEEVNRPNFTLAPALALLMEDEANLDANLSRLKQMDIKSVLISTSRKDIHNQLWDTNVPVYQSSRQETIRRILAALPGVNYMMDGLYASGDEEYLDGKEMDKLIGK
;
A
#
# COMPACT_ATOMS: atom_id res chain seq x y z
N MET A 1 0.05 -26.88 43.83
CA MET A 1 -0.80 -25.89 43.16
C MET A 1 -0.26 -24.44 43.26
N LYS A 2 0.02 -23.89 44.46
CA LYS A 2 0.52 -22.49 44.55
C LYS A 2 1.85 -22.21 43.84
N ARG A 3 2.76 -23.18 43.70
CA ARG A 3 4.02 -23.03 42.94
C ARG A 3 3.85 -23.08 41.41
N ILE A 4 2.85 -23.80 40.92
CA ILE A 4 2.54 -23.87 39.48
C ILE A 4 1.87 -22.55 39.03
N LEU A 5 1.03 -21.95 39.87
CA LEU A 5 0.42 -20.66 39.58
C LEU A 5 1.45 -19.52 39.55
N PHE A 6 2.48 -19.59 40.39
CA PHE A 6 3.56 -18.59 40.42
C PHE A 6 4.46 -18.69 39.16
N TYR A 7 4.71 -19.90 38.65
CA TYR A 7 5.44 -20.09 37.40
C TYR A 7 4.64 -19.69 36.15
N LEU A 8 3.33 -19.88 36.17
CA LEU A 8 2.46 -19.41 35.10
C LEU A 8 2.33 -17.88 35.06
N ILE A 9 2.38 -17.23 36.23
CA ILE A 9 2.44 -15.78 36.34
C ILE A 9 3.82 -15.23 35.90
N LEU A 10 4.90 -15.91 36.26
CA LEU A 10 6.25 -15.52 35.82
C LEU A 10 6.49 -15.74 34.31
N LEU A 11 5.91 -16.81 33.72
CA LEU A 11 5.96 -17.02 32.28
C LEU A 11 5.09 -16.02 31.51
N GLY A 12 4.03 -15.52 32.11
CA GLY A 12 3.23 -14.42 31.56
C GLY A 12 3.96 -13.07 31.51
N PHE A 13 4.97 -12.88 32.41
CA PHE A 13 5.81 -11.67 32.42
C PHE A 13 7.09 -11.79 31.57
N LEU A 14 7.45 -12.98 31.11
CA LEU A 14 8.68 -13.21 30.33
C LEU A 14 8.48 -13.26 28.80
N TYR A 15 7.24 -13.18 28.34
CA TYR A 15 6.93 -13.00 26.93
C TYR A 15 5.80 -11.95 26.74
N PRO A 16 6.09 -10.67 26.89
CA PRO A 16 5.19 -9.64 26.40
C PRO A 16 5.41 -9.53 24.89
N GLY A 17 4.61 -10.16 24.08
CA GLY A 17 4.85 -9.64 22.79
C GLY A 17 4.19 -10.15 21.52
N ARG A 18 3.66 -11.31 21.44
CA ARG A 18 3.10 -11.76 20.14
C ARG A 18 1.57 -11.61 20.00
N GLY A 19 0.89 -11.32 21.10
CA GLY A 19 -0.55 -11.00 21.08
C GLY A 19 -0.84 -9.50 21.16
N LEU A 20 0.19 -8.64 21.28
CA LEU A 20 0.03 -7.24 21.66
C LEU A 20 0.12 -6.24 20.50
N ALA A 21 0.53 -6.65 19.30
CA ALA A 21 0.54 -5.75 18.14
C ALA A 21 -0.85 -5.14 17.90
N GLN A 22 -1.91 -5.91 18.09
CA GLN A 22 -3.29 -5.41 18.03
C GLN A 22 -3.67 -4.47 19.18
N ASN A 23 -2.95 -4.51 20.32
CA ASN A 23 -3.27 -3.68 21.47
C ASN A 23 -2.67 -2.26 21.40
N HIS A 24 -1.78 -2.00 20.46
CA HIS A 24 -1.21 -0.65 20.25
C HIS A 24 -2.08 0.21 19.35
N VAL A 25 -2.93 -0.42 18.53
CA VAL A 25 -3.85 0.30 17.65
C VAL A 25 -5.14 0.54 18.43
N LYS A 26 -5.31 1.71 18.92
CA LYS A 26 -6.50 2.17 19.63
C LYS A 26 -7.28 3.07 18.71
N LEU A 27 -8.54 2.80 18.41
CA LEU A 27 -9.31 3.52 17.43
C LEU A 27 -9.58 4.97 17.78
N TYR A 28 -9.55 5.72 16.78
CA TYR A 28 -9.52 7.13 16.79
C TYR A 28 -10.69 7.65 16.00
N PRO A 29 -11.56 8.37 16.52
CA PRO A 29 -12.61 8.90 15.70
C PRO A 29 -12.08 10.07 14.91
N TYR A 30 -11.87 9.84 13.64
CA TYR A 30 -11.78 10.91 12.68
C TYR A 30 -13.19 11.17 12.15
N PRO A 31 -13.95 12.10 12.70
CA PRO A 31 -15.21 12.43 12.10
C PRO A 31 -14.94 13.08 10.74
N MET A 32 -15.53 12.53 9.72
CA MET A 32 -15.45 13.08 8.37
C MET A 32 -16.11 14.43 8.30
N THR A 33 -17.14 14.59 9.07
CA THR A 33 -17.86 15.82 9.27
C THR A 33 -17.97 16.05 10.75
N PRO A 34 -17.12 16.88 11.37
CA PRO A 34 -17.11 17.06 12.82
C PRO A 34 -18.45 17.50 13.42
N SER A 35 -19.22 18.25 12.67
CA SER A 35 -20.59 18.61 13.05
C SER A 35 -21.53 17.39 13.14
N ARG A 36 -21.17 16.27 12.58
CA ARG A 36 -21.96 15.04 12.52
C ARG A 36 -21.47 13.94 13.47
N HIS A 37 -20.40 14.20 14.18
CA HIS A 37 -19.78 13.19 15.06
C HIS A 37 -19.55 13.75 16.47
N PRO A 38 -20.60 13.88 17.29
CA PRO A 38 -20.50 14.48 18.62
C PRO A 38 -19.59 13.68 19.58
N ASP A 39 -19.44 12.37 19.37
CA ASP A 39 -18.67 11.49 20.23
C ASP A 39 -17.26 11.19 19.71
N TYR A 40 -16.67 12.18 19.13
CA TYR A 40 -15.34 12.09 18.56
C TYR A 40 -14.31 11.42 19.47
N ALA A 41 -14.28 11.80 20.73
CA ALA A 41 -13.28 11.32 21.67
C ALA A 41 -13.39 9.82 22.02
N ARG A 42 -14.56 9.23 21.92
CA ARG A 42 -14.76 7.81 22.30
C ARG A 42 -14.08 6.80 21.38
N TYR A 43 -13.82 7.17 20.14
CA TYR A 43 -13.13 6.32 19.20
C TYR A 43 -11.64 6.64 19.11
N ALA A 44 -11.17 7.57 19.91
CA ALA A 44 -9.79 7.97 19.82
C ALA A 44 -8.88 6.84 20.21
N VAL A 45 -8.07 6.51 19.31
CA VAL A 45 -7.07 5.57 19.48
C VAL A 45 -5.80 6.16 19.35
N LYS A 46 -4.93 5.58 19.86
CA LYS A 46 -3.67 6.07 19.86
C LYS A 46 -2.68 5.12 20.21
N SER A 47 -1.83 5.14 19.36
CA SER A 47 -0.50 4.81 19.59
C SER A 47 0.33 5.92 18.95
N PRO A 48 0.97 6.70 19.69
CA PRO A 48 1.08 6.82 21.15
C PRO A 48 -0.15 7.44 21.83
N ASP A 49 -0.05 7.66 23.17
CA ASP A 49 -1.14 8.12 24.01
C ASP A 49 -1.83 9.42 23.51
N ALA A 50 -3.14 9.54 23.79
CA ALA A 50 -3.96 10.65 23.36
C ALA A 50 -3.57 12.01 23.90
N SER A 51 -3.14 12.00 25.11
CA SER A 51 -2.63 13.20 25.75
C SER A 51 -1.41 13.78 25.02
N PHE A 52 -0.72 12.93 24.26
CA PHE A 52 0.45 13.31 23.48
C PHE A 52 0.14 14.35 22.41
N TRP A 53 -0.88 14.10 21.62
CA TRP A 53 -1.23 15.01 20.54
C TRP A 53 -1.97 16.24 21.02
N GLY A 54 -2.75 16.12 22.07
CA GLY A 54 -3.56 17.21 22.60
C GLY A 54 -4.38 17.90 21.52
N ASN A 55 -4.40 19.20 21.54
CA ASN A 55 -5.02 20.05 20.53
C ASN A 55 -3.98 20.76 19.62
N LYS A 56 -2.72 20.36 19.69
CA LYS A 56 -1.62 20.96 18.94
C LYS A 56 -0.97 19.97 18.02
N VAL A 57 -0.69 20.41 16.80
CA VAL A 57 0.16 19.68 15.87
C VAL A 57 1.60 19.70 16.38
N GLN A 58 2.26 18.54 16.33
CA GLN A 58 3.65 18.38 16.72
C GLN A 58 4.54 18.56 15.49
N PHE A 59 5.65 19.27 15.65
CA PHE A 59 6.56 19.56 14.56
C PHE A 59 7.80 18.67 14.65
N MET A 60 8.15 18.06 13.52
CA MET A 60 9.37 17.26 13.39
C MET A 60 10.58 18.15 13.12
N ALA A 61 11.67 17.84 13.79
CA ALA A 61 12.96 18.44 13.54
C ALA A 61 14.01 17.35 13.37
N LEU A 62 14.65 17.32 12.21
CA LEU A 62 15.74 16.37 11.92
C LEU A 62 17.03 16.81 12.59
N ARG A 63 17.71 15.85 13.21
CA ARG A 63 18.94 16.10 13.97
C ARG A 63 19.96 15.00 13.88
N ASP A 64 21.19 15.42 13.78
CA ASP A 64 22.34 14.66 14.27
C ASP A 64 22.60 15.05 15.73
N LEU A 65 22.49 14.10 16.63
CA LEU A 65 22.75 14.26 18.07
C LEU A 65 24.14 13.73 18.49
N SER A 66 25.08 13.64 17.56
CA SER A 66 26.49 13.39 17.90
C SER A 66 27.18 14.61 18.48
N GLY A 67 28.30 14.42 19.18
CA GLY A 67 29.11 15.47 19.74
C GLY A 67 28.40 16.27 20.86
N ASP A 68 28.38 17.60 20.80
CA ASP A 68 27.68 18.42 21.78
C ASP A 68 26.18 18.48 21.53
N TYR A 69 25.51 17.38 21.83
CA TYR A 69 24.06 17.23 21.65
C TYR A 69 23.23 18.22 22.48
N LYS A 70 23.75 18.65 23.66
CA LYS A 70 23.04 19.62 24.50
C LYS A 70 22.97 20.97 23.84
N GLN A 71 24.08 21.46 23.28
CA GLN A 71 24.14 22.72 22.56
C GLN A 71 23.25 22.66 21.30
N LYS A 72 23.23 21.51 20.61
CA LYS A 72 22.32 21.30 19.45
C LYS A 72 20.86 21.41 19.87
N LEU A 73 20.45 20.76 20.95
CA LEU A 73 19.09 20.83 21.46
C LEU A 73 18.73 22.24 21.92
N ASP A 74 19.63 22.93 22.66
CA ASP A 74 19.45 24.31 23.06
C ASP A 74 19.21 25.24 21.87
N GLN A 75 19.94 25.01 20.79
CA GLN A 75 19.84 25.86 19.62
C GLN A 75 18.51 25.60 18.85
N TRP A 76 18.21 24.36 18.57
CA TRP A 76 17.13 24.04 17.67
C TRP A 76 15.75 23.98 18.35
N VAL A 77 15.70 23.48 19.56
CA VAL A 77 14.44 23.35 20.28
C VAL A 77 14.11 24.64 21.04
N ASP A 78 15.08 25.15 21.83
CA ASP A 78 14.79 26.24 22.75
C ASP A 78 14.89 27.62 22.07
N LYS A 79 15.91 27.86 21.25
CA LYS A 79 16.11 29.15 20.58
C LYS A 79 15.38 29.25 19.25
N ASP A 80 15.57 28.29 18.34
CA ASP A 80 14.99 28.32 17.02
C ASP A 80 13.52 27.83 16.97
N LYS A 81 13.10 27.06 17.98
CA LYS A 81 11.73 26.53 18.11
C LYS A 81 11.24 25.82 16.85
N LEU A 82 12.08 24.90 16.33
CA LEU A 82 11.81 24.17 15.11
C LEU A 82 10.87 22.98 15.27
N GLY A 83 10.53 22.63 16.52
CA GLY A 83 9.63 21.53 16.84
C GLY A 83 10.03 20.78 18.11
N ASN A 84 9.27 19.75 18.44
CA ASN A 84 9.43 18.95 19.65
C ASN A 84 9.57 17.44 19.37
N ILE A 85 9.55 17.02 18.12
CA ILE A 85 9.84 15.67 17.69
C ILE A 85 11.24 15.66 17.05
N LEU A 86 12.12 14.86 17.58
CA LEU A 86 13.46 14.66 17.04
C LEU A 86 13.43 13.49 16.07
N TRP A 87 13.68 13.78 14.82
CA TRP A 87 13.93 12.74 13.81
C TRP A 87 15.45 12.60 13.65
N VAL A 88 16.01 11.53 14.16
CA VAL A 88 17.45 11.32 14.29
C VAL A 88 17.90 10.11 13.47
N SER A 89 19.04 10.23 12.81
CA SER A 89 19.60 9.14 12.02
C SER A 89 20.17 8.01 12.89
N TYR A 90 20.27 6.81 12.33
CA TYR A 90 20.72 5.58 12.97
C TYR A 90 22.05 5.67 13.77
N PRO A 91 23.03 6.55 13.48
CA PRO A 91 24.23 6.62 14.30
C PRO A 91 23.98 6.90 15.78
N LEU A 92 22.80 7.43 16.11
CA LEU A 92 22.43 7.66 17.51
C LEU A 92 22.55 6.39 18.36
N ILE A 93 22.06 5.25 17.87
CA ILE A 93 22.01 4.01 18.65
C ILE A 93 23.39 3.36 18.90
N PHE A 94 24.41 3.82 18.20
CA PHE A 94 25.79 3.33 18.37
C PHE A 94 26.68 4.27 19.20
N GLN A 95 26.11 5.35 19.76
CA GLN A 95 26.88 6.29 20.56
C GLN A 95 27.12 5.74 21.97
N ASP A 96 28.36 5.87 22.48
CA ASP A 96 28.73 5.46 23.84
C ASP A 96 27.92 6.19 24.93
N ASN A 97 27.50 7.42 24.66
CA ASN A 97 26.71 8.27 25.54
C ASN A 97 25.20 8.24 25.25
N LEU A 98 24.68 7.19 24.61
CA LEU A 98 23.25 7.09 24.25
C LEU A 98 22.31 7.29 25.44
N LYS A 99 22.65 6.74 26.60
CA LYS A 99 21.85 6.90 27.84
C LYS A 99 21.70 8.36 28.27
N GLU A 100 22.79 9.11 28.21
CA GLU A 100 22.81 10.55 28.54
C GLU A 100 22.01 11.37 27.53
N VAL A 101 22.08 11.03 26.24
CA VAL A 101 21.29 11.67 25.19
C VAL A 101 19.81 11.41 25.42
N VAL A 102 19.41 10.17 25.65
CA VAL A 102 18.02 9.78 25.94
C VAL A 102 17.49 10.47 27.21
N ALA A 103 18.31 10.54 28.24
CA ALA A 103 17.94 11.25 29.48
C ALA A 103 17.72 12.76 29.26
N GLU A 104 18.51 13.40 28.38
CA GLU A 104 18.30 14.81 28.02
C GLU A 104 17.06 15.00 27.15
N ILE A 105 16.75 14.09 26.21
CA ILE A 105 15.51 14.06 25.44
C ILE A 105 14.31 13.99 26.40
N LYS A 106 14.33 13.04 27.34
CA LYS A 106 13.30 12.87 28.37
C LYS A 106 13.12 14.14 29.23
N LYS A 107 14.21 14.72 29.72
CA LYS A 107 14.21 15.93 30.57
C LYS A 107 13.57 17.12 29.87
N ARG A 108 13.77 17.27 28.53
CA ARG A 108 13.19 18.34 27.71
C ARG A 108 11.78 18.04 27.21
N ASN A 109 11.24 16.90 27.60
CA ASN A 109 9.90 16.49 27.19
C ASN A 109 9.74 16.36 25.67
N LEU A 110 10.80 15.92 24.99
CA LEU A 110 10.82 15.74 23.54
C LEU A 110 10.42 14.32 23.16
N TYR A 111 10.06 14.16 21.91
CA TYR A 111 9.74 12.89 21.29
C TYR A 111 10.85 12.44 20.37
N LEU A 112 11.04 11.14 20.26
CA LEU A 112 12.04 10.54 19.40
C LEU A 112 11.39 9.74 18.28
N PHE A 113 11.75 10.08 17.07
CA PHE A 113 11.49 9.32 15.87
C PHE A 113 12.86 9.03 15.26
N ASP A 114 13.27 7.76 15.26
CA ASP A 114 14.65 7.43 14.97
C ASP A 114 14.78 6.54 13.75
N LEU A 115 15.93 6.62 13.12
CA LEU A 115 16.52 5.68 12.20
C LEU A 115 16.05 5.68 10.78
N TRP A 116 16.28 6.76 10.08
CA TRP A 116 16.28 6.64 8.62
C TRP A 116 17.36 5.65 8.16
N GLY A 117 16.97 4.64 7.39
CA GLY A 117 17.87 3.71 6.73
C GLY A 117 18.15 2.40 7.45
N TYR A 118 17.56 2.13 8.62
CA TYR A 118 17.65 0.81 9.20
C TYR A 118 16.69 -0.15 8.50
N ILE A 119 17.24 -1.18 7.85
CA ILE A 119 16.44 -2.19 7.16
C ILE A 119 17.08 -3.55 7.36
N PRO A 120 16.68 -4.28 8.40
CA PRO A 120 17.11 -5.67 8.54
C PRO A 120 16.65 -6.50 7.35
N GLY A 121 17.58 -7.19 6.71
CA GLY A 121 17.24 -8.05 5.58
C GLY A 121 16.82 -7.34 4.31
N SER A 122 17.05 -6.05 4.17
CA SER A 122 16.75 -5.33 2.95
C SER A 122 17.49 -5.91 1.76
N GLY A 123 16.76 -6.42 0.91
CA GLY A 123 16.90 -7.00 -0.39
C GLY A 123 18.23 -6.95 -1.18
N PRO A 124 18.24 -7.58 -2.32
CA PRO A 124 19.44 -7.69 -3.14
C PRO A 124 19.90 -6.32 -3.62
N GLY A 125 21.17 -6.04 -3.39
CA GLY A 125 21.81 -4.87 -3.92
C GLY A 125 22.43 -3.95 -2.88
N GLY A 126 22.43 -4.33 -1.60
CA GLY A 126 23.22 -3.66 -0.57
C GLY A 126 22.96 -2.15 -0.47
N TYR A 127 21.76 -1.73 -0.77
CA TYR A 127 21.41 -0.32 -0.77
C TYR A 127 21.46 0.26 0.65
N TRP A 128 21.28 -0.62 1.64
CA TRP A 128 21.30 -0.26 3.04
C TRP A 128 22.20 -1.25 3.76
N THR A 129 23.14 -0.74 4.50
CA THR A 129 23.97 -1.56 5.38
C THR A 129 23.04 -2.19 6.41
N GLN A 130 22.98 -3.51 6.38
CA GLN A 130 22.36 -4.23 7.48
C GLN A 130 23.19 -3.98 8.73
N PHE A 131 22.57 -3.51 9.79
CA PHE A 131 23.19 -3.46 11.09
C PHE A 131 22.21 -4.03 12.13
N VAL A 132 22.78 -4.60 13.14
CA VAL A 132 22.02 -5.13 14.27
C VAL A 132 21.84 -4.02 15.27
N ILE A 133 20.62 -3.83 15.77
CA ILE A 133 20.39 -2.90 16.89
C ILE A 133 21.13 -3.45 18.10
N PRO A 134 21.98 -2.63 18.76
CA PRO A 134 22.69 -3.10 19.96
C PRO A 134 21.73 -3.54 21.06
N ASP A 135 22.11 -4.57 21.80
CA ASP A 135 21.33 -5.11 22.90
C ASP A 135 20.97 -4.01 23.93
N GLY A 136 19.70 -4.00 24.34
CA GLY A 136 19.18 -3.07 25.35
C GLY A 136 18.81 -1.68 24.82
N VAL A 137 19.02 -1.35 23.53
CA VAL A 137 18.63 -0.05 22.97
C VAL A 137 17.11 0.10 22.93
N LEU A 138 16.39 -0.90 22.48
CA LEU A 138 14.92 -0.85 22.44
C LEU A 138 14.33 -0.78 23.85
N ASP A 139 14.89 -1.55 24.79
CA ASP A 139 14.49 -1.52 26.20
C ASP A 139 14.77 -0.14 26.84
N LEU A 140 15.90 0.50 26.48
CA LEU A 140 16.23 1.84 26.93
C LEU A 140 15.19 2.86 26.43
N PHE A 141 14.87 2.84 25.16
CA PHE A 141 13.87 3.76 24.58
C PHE A 141 12.48 3.54 25.19
N GLU A 142 12.05 2.28 25.31
CA GLU A 142 10.76 1.96 25.93
C GLU A 142 10.69 2.37 27.39
N THR A 143 11.74 2.09 28.17
CA THR A 143 11.78 2.39 29.62
C THR A 143 11.89 3.88 29.89
N GLU A 144 12.72 4.59 29.12
CA GLU A 144 13.02 6.00 29.40
C GLU A 144 12.07 6.97 28.70
N LEU A 145 11.63 6.66 27.50
CA LEU A 145 10.78 7.53 26.71
C LEU A 145 9.32 7.08 26.68
N GLY A 146 9.05 5.77 26.77
CA GLY A 146 7.70 5.22 26.68
C GLY A 146 6.99 5.67 25.42
N ASP A 147 5.82 6.30 25.56
CA ASP A 147 5.03 6.83 24.45
C ASP A 147 5.70 8.01 23.71
N ARG A 148 6.81 8.54 24.20
CA ARG A 148 7.60 9.56 23.52
C ARG A 148 8.58 8.98 22.50
N TRP A 149 8.81 7.69 22.53
CA TRP A 149 9.46 7.01 21.45
C TRP A 149 8.40 6.58 20.42
N LEU A 150 8.39 7.25 19.27
CA LEU A 150 7.36 7.07 18.23
C LEU A 150 7.61 5.85 17.35
N GLY A 151 8.82 5.30 17.41
CA GLY A 151 9.22 4.15 16.63
C GLY A 151 10.43 4.42 15.75
N MET A 152 10.79 3.41 15.00
CA MET A 152 11.90 3.45 14.04
C MET A 152 11.37 3.49 12.62
N ASP A 153 11.97 4.35 11.80
CA ASP A 153 11.61 4.51 10.41
C ASP A 153 12.28 3.43 9.54
N ASN A 154 11.51 2.80 8.70
CA ASN A 154 12.03 1.83 7.73
C ASN A 154 12.57 2.46 6.42
N GLY A 155 12.60 3.76 6.32
CA GLY A 155 13.03 4.48 5.12
C GLY A 155 11.98 4.45 3.99
N GLU A 156 12.42 4.68 2.76
CA GLU A 156 11.58 4.76 1.55
C GLU A 156 11.19 3.38 1.00
N GLN A 157 10.52 2.56 1.81
CA GLN A 157 10.40 1.14 1.51
C GLN A 157 9.26 0.77 0.58
N ASP A 158 8.16 1.51 0.59
CA ASP A 158 7.06 1.28 -0.36
C ASP A 158 7.53 1.46 -1.80
N GLY A 159 8.18 2.57 -2.09
CA GLY A 159 8.76 2.85 -3.39
C GLY A 159 9.85 1.86 -3.77
N ARG A 160 10.70 1.46 -2.83
CA ARG A 160 11.71 0.43 -3.06
C ARG A 160 11.09 -0.94 -3.28
N TYR A 161 10.02 -1.28 -2.58
CA TYR A 161 9.28 -2.49 -2.84
C TYR A 161 8.79 -2.53 -4.29
N VAL A 162 8.08 -1.49 -4.72
CA VAL A 162 7.51 -1.38 -6.06
C VAL A 162 8.58 -1.40 -7.16
N GLY A 163 9.68 -0.66 -6.99
CA GLY A 163 10.70 -0.49 -8.03
C GLY A 163 11.85 -1.49 -7.98
N ASN A 164 12.17 -2.03 -6.82
CA ASN A 164 13.34 -2.86 -6.61
C ASN A 164 13.01 -4.26 -6.14
N PHE A 165 12.15 -4.41 -5.14
CA PHE A 165 11.89 -5.72 -4.55
C PHE A 165 10.87 -6.50 -5.37
N ALA A 166 9.69 -5.93 -5.65
CA ALA A 166 8.64 -6.65 -6.37
C ALA A 166 9.11 -7.19 -7.73
N PRO A 167 9.73 -6.39 -8.62
CA PRO A 167 10.20 -6.90 -9.91
C PRO A 167 11.37 -7.88 -9.85
N ARG A 168 12.19 -7.85 -8.80
CA ARG A 168 13.40 -8.68 -8.70
C ARG A 168 13.20 -9.94 -7.87
N MET A 169 12.44 -9.84 -6.79
CA MET A 169 12.20 -10.94 -5.87
C MET A 169 11.01 -11.80 -6.29
N TYR A 170 10.06 -11.20 -6.99
CA TYR A 170 8.81 -11.82 -7.39
C TYR A 170 8.63 -11.68 -8.90
N PRO A 171 8.54 -12.80 -9.63
CA PRO A 171 8.36 -12.78 -11.08
C PRO A 171 7.08 -12.03 -11.47
N LEU A 172 7.07 -11.51 -12.69
CA LEU A 172 5.84 -11.01 -13.32
C LEU A 172 4.78 -12.12 -13.38
N GLY A 173 3.53 -11.74 -13.36
CA GLY A 173 2.41 -12.67 -13.36
C GLY A 173 1.99 -13.17 -11.99
N VAL A 174 2.58 -12.65 -10.91
CA VAL A 174 2.05 -12.86 -9.56
C VAL A 174 0.70 -12.15 -9.47
N ASP A 175 -0.32 -12.80 -8.94
CA ASP A 175 -1.59 -12.16 -8.70
C ASP A 175 -1.50 -11.10 -7.58
N ARG A 176 -2.45 -10.17 -7.55
CA ARG A 176 -2.49 -9.05 -6.62
C ARG A 176 -2.48 -9.48 -5.16
N ARG A 177 -3.16 -10.59 -4.86
CA ARG A 177 -3.22 -11.14 -3.51
C ARG A 177 -1.87 -11.66 -3.05
N ARG A 178 -1.17 -12.41 -3.91
CA ARG A 178 0.19 -12.88 -3.61
C ARG A 178 1.16 -11.72 -3.43
N GLN A 179 1.00 -10.64 -4.20
CA GLN A 179 1.81 -9.45 -4.01
C GLN A 179 1.57 -8.78 -2.65
N TYR A 180 0.33 -8.73 -2.18
CA TYR A 180 0.08 -8.26 -0.81
C TYR A 180 0.85 -9.10 0.21
N PHE A 181 0.78 -10.44 0.13
CA PHE A 181 1.49 -11.29 1.08
C PHE A 181 3.01 -11.21 0.95
N ASN A 182 3.52 -10.97 -0.26
CA ASN A 182 4.93 -10.70 -0.47
C ASN A 182 5.35 -9.37 0.19
N PHE A 183 4.52 -8.35 0.06
CA PHE A 183 4.71 -7.07 0.71
C PHE A 183 4.67 -7.21 2.24
N GLN A 184 3.64 -7.81 2.75
CA GLN A 184 3.43 -8.04 4.18
C GLN A 184 4.60 -8.85 4.78
N ARG A 185 5.00 -9.92 4.13
CA ARG A 185 6.18 -10.71 4.53
C ARG A 185 7.44 -9.87 4.62
N HIS A 186 7.67 -9.02 3.62
CA HIS A 186 8.87 -8.20 3.56
C HIS A 186 8.98 -7.22 4.74
N PHE A 187 7.84 -6.71 5.21
CA PHE A 187 7.83 -5.67 6.24
C PHE A 187 7.55 -6.16 7.65
N GLN A 188 6.83 -7.25 7.82
CA GLN A 188 6.47 -7.76 9.15
C GLN A 188 7.69 -8.16 9.98
N GLU A 189 8.70 -8.75 9.36
CA GLU A 189 9.93 -9.11 10.07
C GLU A 189 10.69 -7.93 10.63
N MET A 190 10.68 -6.82 9.93
CA MET A 190 11.26 -5.58 10.43
C MET A 190 10.54 -5.15 11.70
N GLY A 191 9.20 -5.20 11.68
CA GLY A 191 8.38 -4.88 12.83
C GLY A 191 8.63 -5.77 14.02
N ASP A 192 8.75 -7.07 13.80
CA ASP A 192 9.05 -8.04 14.87
C ASP A 192 10.39 -7.72 15.55
N GLN A 193 11.40 -7.32 14.78
CA GLN A 193 12.70 -6.93 15.31
C GLN A 193 12.66 -5.60 16.09
N LEU A 194 11.74 -4.72 15.75
CA LEU A 194 11.58 -3.39 16.35
C LEU A 194 10.49 -3.34 17.42
N GLY A 195 10.05 -4.49 17.93
CA GLY A 195 9.00 -4.57 18.94
C GLY A 195 7.65 -4.02 18.50
N ASN A 196 7.37 -4.08 17.19
CA ASN A 196 6.16 -3.54 16.57
C ASN A 196 5.96 -2.03 16.76
N LYS A 197 7.05 -1.27 16.90
CA LYS A 197 7.06 0.20 16.91
C LYS A 197 7.76 0.73 15.66
N MET A 198 7.18 0.40 14.51
CA MET A 198 7.66 0.93 13.24
C MET A 198 6.90 2.19 12.85
N ALA A 199 7.62 3.07 12.19
CA ALA A 199 7.05 4.15 11.43
C ALA A 199 7.51 4.05 9.97
N THR A 200 6.75 4.55 9.04
CA THR A 200 7.19 4.65 7.65
C THR A 200 7.11 6.08 7.17
N LEU A 201 8.27 6.58 6.73
CA LEU A 201 8.42 7.90 6.14
C LEU A 201 7.73 8.00 4.79
N VAL A 202 7.64 6.91 4.07
CA VAL A 202 7.15 6.86 2.69
C VAL A 202 6.16 5.71 2.54
N SER A 203 4.96 5.87 3.11
CA SER A 203 3.87 4.90 2.92
C SER A 203 3.09 5.15 1.63
N LEU A 204 3.06 6.39 1.14
CA LEU A 204 2.36 6.81 -0.08
C LEU A 204 0.94 6.20 -0.17
N ASN A 205 0.64 5.51 -1.24
CA ASN A 205 -0.64 4.83 -1.45
C ASN A 205 -0.72 3.42 -0.85
N PHE A 206 0.34 2.93 -0.19
CA PHE A 206 0.39 1.61 0.44
C PHE A 206 0.16 1.61 1.96
N GLY A 207 -0.28 2.73 2.52
CA GLY A 207 -0.52 2.87 3.96
C GLY A 207 -1.39 1.76 4.57
N HIS A 208 -2.45 1.34 3.88
CA HIS A 208 -3.33 0.26 4.33
C HIS A 208 -2.59 -1.06 4.52
N TYR A 209 -1.69 -1.39 3.61
CA TYR A 209 -0.93 -2.64 3.67
C TYR A 209 0.11 -2.62 4.79
N PHE A 210 0.69 -1.45 5.11
CA PHE A 210 1.56 -1.30 6.27
C PHE A 210 0.81 -1.44 7.59
N LEU A 211 -0.44 -0.97 7.65
CA LEU A 211 -1.22 -0.93 8.89
C LEU A 211 -2.01 -2.20 9.18
N LYS A 212 -2.30 -3.01 8.18
CA LYS A 212 -3.19 -4.18 8.30
C LYS A 212 -2.82 -5.11 9.46
N GLU A 213 -1.54 -5.38 9.63
CA GLU A 213 -1.04 -6.34 10.63
C GLU A 213 -0.68 -5.68 11.98
N GLY A 214 -0.91 -4.37 12.13
CA GLY A 214 -0.69 -3.66 13.39
C GLY A 214 0.77 -3.44 13.78
N VAL A 215 1.70 -3.56 12.84
CA VAL A 215 3.14 -3.41 13.07
C VAL A 215 3.56 -1.94 13.12
N TYR A 216 2.91 -1.11 12.32
CA TYR A 216 3.24 0.31 12.19
C TYR A 216 2.39 1.18 13.10
N THR A 217 3.04 2.10 13.81
CA THR A 217 2.41 3.00 14.77
C THR A 217 2.26 4.43 14.24
N LEU A 218 2.92 4.74 13.13
CA LEU A 218 2.89 6.05 12.49
C LEU A 218 3.19 5.90 11.00
N ILE A 219 2.42 6.55 10.16
CA ILE A 219 2.64 6.55 8.71
C ILE A 219 2.68 7.97 8.15
N GLY A 220 3.34 8.14 7.02
CA GLY A 220 3.44 9.45 6.37
C GLY A 220 3.95 9.36 4.94
N ALA A 221 4.21 10.51 4.34
CA ALA A 221 4.85 10.59 3.05
C ALA A 221 5.94 11.67 3.06
N GLU A 222 7.02 11.36 2.39
CA GLU A 222 8.06 12.29 2.01
C GLU A 222 7.72 12.86 0.64
N THR A 223 7.12 14.05 0.62
CA THR A 223 6.66 14.72 -0.60
C THR A 223 7.69 15.73 -1.11
N ALA A 224 7.52 16.24 -2.31
CA ALA A 224 8.41 17.20 -2.99
C ALA A 224 9.69 16.65 -3.63
N GLN A 225 10.00 15.39 -3.48
CA GLN A 225 11.23 14.80 -4.06
C GLN A 225 10.95 13.99 -5.33
N GLY A 226 10.32 14.53 -6.30
CA GLY A 226 9.96 13.74 -7.44
C GLY A 226 8.86 12.71 -7.15
N LEU A 227 8.12 12.96 -6.08
CA LEU A 227 6.89 12.30 -5.73
C LEU A 227 5.76 13.33 -5.83
N PRO A 228 5.29 13.63 -7.04
CA PRO A 228 4.18 14.56 -7.25
C PRO A 228 2.88 13.98 -6.68
N ASN A 229 1.81 14.77 -6.67
CA ASN A 229 0.48 14.33 -6.22
C ASN A 229 0.38 14.07 -4.71
N SER A 230 0.97 14.94 -3.92
CA SER A 230 0.91 14.92 -2.46
C SER A 230 -0.53 14.73 -1.93
N GLN A 231 -1.53 15.36 -2.54
CA GLN A 231 -2.94 15.26 -2.17
C GLN A 231 -3.46 13.83 -2.27
N ILE A 232 -3.11 13.11 -3.33
CA ILE A 232 -3.55 11.73 -3.52
C ILE A 232 -2.84 10.80 -2.54
N TYR A 233 -1.54 10.96 -2.33
CA TYR A 233 -0.85 10.18 -1.30
C TYR A 233 -1.52 10.34 0.06
N TYR A 234 -1.83 11.57 0.45
CA TYR A 234 -2.50 11.80 1.73
C TYR A 234 -3.96 11.35 1.76
N SER A 235 -4.65 11.23 0.62
CA SER A 235 -5.96 10.59 0.60
C SER A 235 -5.88 9.11 0.99
N PHE A 236 -4.84 8.39 0.54
CA PHE A 236 -4.56 7.01 0.97
C PHE A 236 -4.05 6.94 2.41
N ILE A 237 -3.14 7.83 2.81
CA ILE A 237 -2.57 7.86 4.16
C ILE A 237 -3.66 8.15 5.20
N ARG A 238 -4.49 9.17 4.99
CA ARG A 238 -5.62 9.48 5.88
C ARG A 238 -6.63 8.34 5.91
N GLY A 239 -6.98 7.80 4.75
CA GLY A 239 -7.87 6.64 4.63
C GLY A 239 -7.36 5.45 5.43
N ALA A 240 -6.09 5.10 5.27
CA ALA A 240 -5.45 4.02 6.02
C ALA A 240 -5.44 4.31 7.53
N GLY A 241 -5.01 5.51 7.93
CA GLY A 241 -4.99 5.90 9.34
C GLY A 241 -6.36 5.82 9.99
N LYS A 242 -7.41 6.30 9.32
CA LYS A 242 -8.81 6.23 9.78
C LYS A 242 -9.33 4.80 9.83
N GLN A 243 -9.01 3.99 8.82
CA GLN A 243 -9.46 2.60 8.74
C GLN A 243 -8.87 1.72 9.82
N TYR A 244 -7.61 1.93 10.18
CA TYR A 244 -6.90 1.10 11.17
C TYR A 244 -6.63 1.82 12.51
N GLY A 245 -7.05 3.07 12.64
CA GLY A 245 -6.91 3.83 13.88
C GLY A 245 -5.47 4.23 14.21
N VAL A 246 -4.66 4.57 13.21
CA VAL A 246 -3.27 4.97 13.34
C VAL A 246 -3.08 6.42 12.89
N SER A 247 -2.29 7.17 13.64
CA SER A 247 -1.97 8.56 13.32
C SER A 247 -1.03 8.66 12.12
N TRP A 248 -1.04 9.82 11.47
CA TRP A 248 -0.16 10.11 10.33
C TRP A 248 0.51 11.46 10.47
N PHE A 249 1.63 11.60 9.77
CA PHE A 249 2.44 12.81 9.77
C PHE A 249 2.67 13.35 8.36
N GLY A 250 3.05 14.61 8.26
CA GLY A 250 3.41 15.30 7.03
C GLY A 250 4.91 15.61 7.00
N ASN A 251 5.61 15.12 6.00
CA ASN A 251 7.00 15.45 5.76
C ASN A 251 7.19 15.94 4.33
N ALA A 252 8.07 16.93 4.15
CA ALA A 252 8.48 17.37 2.84
C ALA A 252 9.98 17.17 2.69
N SER A 253 10.37 16.44 1.66
CA SER A 253 11.77 16.25 1.32
C SER A 253 12.37 17.53 0.77
N VAL A 254 13.58 17.77 1.21
CA VAL A 254 14.43 18.85 0.68
C VAL A 254 15.58 18.30 -0.16
N TRP A 255 15.74 17.00 -0.15
CA TRP A 255 16.74 16.28 -0.94
C TRP A 255 16.13 15.94 -2.29
N ASN A 256 16.61 16.55 -3.29
CA ASN A 256 16.24 16.14 -4.64
C ASN A 256 17.20 16.70 -5.63
N ARG A 257 17.04 16.27 -6.86
CA ARG A 257 17.84 16.75 -7.97
C ARG A 257 17.57 18.22 -8.33
N TRP A 258 16.59 18.86 -7.74
CA TRP A 258 16.34 20.27 -7.87
C TRP A 258 17.13 21.12 -6.87
N GLY A 259 18.05 20.46 -6.18
CA GLY A 259 19.18 21.04 -5.52
C GLY A 259 18.83 22.14 -4.57
N TYR A 260 18.26 21.75 -3.52
CA TYR A 260 18.14 22.61 -2.42
C TYR A 260 19.47 22.90 -1.76
N LYS A 261 20.51 23.29 -2.25
CA LYS A 261 21.74 23.56 -1.49
C LYS A 261 21.67 24.91 -0.76
N THR A 262 21.31 25.91 -1.49
CA THR A 262 21.14 27.26 -0.99
C THR A 262 20.09 27.88 -1.86
N TYR A 263 19.13 28.54 -1.35
CA TYR A 263 18.21 29.36 -2.11
C TYR A 263 18.83 30.73 -2.30
N ASP A 264 19.93 30.76 -3.00
CA ASP A 264 20.62 31.99 -3.39
C ASP A 264 20.16 32.48 -4.77
N SER A 265 20.90 33.43 -5.33
CA SER A 265 20.60 34.01 -6.65
C SER A 265 20.63 33.00 -7.79
N ASP A 266 21.31 31.87 -7.61
CA ASP A 266 21.47 30.84 -8.64
C ASP A 266 20.31 29.84 -8.64
N ALA A 267 19.46 29.88 -7.66
CA ALA A 267 18.26 29.03 -7.55
C ALA A 267 17.31 29.17 -8.75
N THR A 268 17.47 30.16 -9.57
CA THR A 268 16.67 30.41 -10.79
C THR A 268 17.33 29.88 -12.08
N ASN A 269 18.49 29.26 -12.00
CA ASN A 269 19.14 28.69 -13.17
C ASN A 269 18.38 27.47 -13.69
N ILE A 270 17.75 27.65 -14.85
CA ILE A 270 16.91 26.62 -15.47
C ILE A 270 17.72 25.55 -16.22
N ASP A 271 18.98 25.79 -16.47
CA ASP A 271 19.86 24.90 -17.23
C ASP A 271 20.60 23.91 -16.32
N ASP A 272 20.51 24.09 -15.01
CA ASP A 272 21.09 23.17 -14.03
C ASP A 272 20.12 22.01 -13.79
N ASP A 273 20.53 20.81 -14.22
CA ASP A 273 19.69 19.62 -14.08
C ASP A 273 19.52 19.13 -12.64
N TYR A 274 20.47 19.45 -11.77
CA TYR A 274 20.52 18.82 -10.42
C TYR A 274 20.97 19.77 -9.32
N GLY A 275 21.43 20.94 -9.65
CA GLY A 275 22.19 21.76 -8.71
C GLY A 275 21.40 22.79 -7.96
N SER A 276 20.39 23.37 -8.55
CA SER A 276 19.65 24.48 -7.97
C SER A 276 18.15 24.23 -7.99
N GLY A 277 17.55 24.38 -6.86
CA GLY A 277 16.09 24.43 -6.72
C GLY A 277 15.55 25.76 -7.24
N GLY A 278 14.29 25.82 -7.41
CA GLY A 278 13.62 27.05 -7.79
C GLY A 278 12.31 26.78 -8.51
N PRO A 279 11.59 27.85 -8.84
CA PRO A 279 10.24 27.74 -9.38
C PRO A 279 10.15 27.01 -10.71
N LEU A 280 11.25 26.97 -11.45
CA LEU A 280 11.30 26.36 -12.78
C LEU A 280 11.76 24.90 -12.77
N LYS A 281 12.48 24.47 -11.73
CA LYS A 281 13.17 23.17 -11.71
C LYS A 281 12.95 22.34 -10.44
N GLY A 282 11.89 22.54 -9.74
CA GLY A 282 11.62 21.65 -8.62
C GLY A 282 11.25 22.33 -7.32
N THR A 283 11.81 21.89 -6.20
CA THR A 283 11.37 22.30 -4.87
C THR A 283 11.74 23.75 -4.58
N SER A 284 10.79 24.62 -4.73
CA SER A 284 10.91 26.03 -4.32
C SER A 284 10.53 26.21 -2.85
N LEU A 285 10.94 27.34 -2.26
CA LEU A 285 10.44 27.73 -0.94
C LEU A 285 8.91 27.87 -0.93
N GLY A 286 8.33 28.34 -2.03
CA GLY A 286 6.90 28.40 -2.19
C GLY A 286 6.22 27.04 -2.11
N LEU A 287 6.79 26.00 -2.76
CA LEU A 287 6.28 24.65 -2.65
C LEU A 287 6.41 24.11 -1.22
N LEU A 288 7.55 24.29 -0.58
CA LEU A 288 7.75 23.84 0.80
C LEU A 288 6.75 24.53 1.75
N LYS A 289 6.53 25.82 1.57
CA LYS A 289 5.51 26.55 2.34
C LYS A 289 4.11 25.99 2.09
N ARG A 290 3.73 25.75 0.84
CA ARG A 290 2.42 25.15 0.50
C ARG A 290 2.28 23.75 1.10
N LEU A 291 3.31 22.92 1.04
CA LEU A 291 3.28 21.57 1.60
C LEU A 291 3.10 21.58 3.12
N ILE A 292 3.90 22.34 3.87
CA ILE A 292 3.79 22.34 5.34
C ILE A 292 2.43 22.80 5.83
N TYR A 293 1.87 23.86 5.24
CA TYR A 293 0.53 24.33 5.61
C TYR A 293 -0.58 23.39 5.15
N THR A 294 -0.42 22.73 4.00
CA THR A 294 -1.35 21.69 3.56
C THR A 294 -1.31 20.47 4.50
N HIS A 295 -0.13 20.04 4.94
CA HIS A 295 0.00 18.96 5.92
C HIS A 295 -0.64 19.31 7.27
N LEU A 296 -0.56 20.58 7.70
CA LEU A 296 -1.30 21.06 8.88
C LEU A 296 -2.82 20.87 8.71
N MET A 297 -3.33 21.15 7.51
CA MET A 297 -4.76 21.01 7.21
C MET A 297 -5.19 19.55 7.01
N TYR A 298 -4.25 18.62 6.83
CA TYR A 298 -4.52 17.19 6.63
C TYR A 298 -4.69 16.40 7.92
N ASP A 299 -4.87 17.04 9.04
CA ASP A 299 -4.90 16.42 10.38
C ASP A 299 -3.60 15.69 10.73
N CYS A 300 -2.49 16.01 10.09
CA CYS A 300 -1.22 15.42 10.44
C CYS A 300 -0.87 15.78 11.89
N VAL A 301 -0.61 14.76 12.70
CA VAL A 301 -0.23 14.96 14.11
C VAL A 301 1.16 15.55 14.26
N ALA A 302 1.98 15.44 13.22
CA ALA A 302 3.29 16.07 13.14
C ALA A 302 3.52 16.55 11.70
N VAL A 303 4.16 17.68 11.55
CA VAL A 303 4.58 18.22 10.26
C VAL A 303 6.01 18.75 10.34
N GLY A 304 6.71 18.73 9.21
CA GLY A 304 8.07 19.26 9.15
C GLY A 304 8.77 19.01 7.83
N PHE A 305 10.05 19.31 7.81
CA PHE A 305 10.94 19.05 6.69
C PHE A 305 12.00 18.04 7.08
N GLU A 306 12.45 17.27 6.10
CA GLU A 306 13.47 16.25 6.27
C GLU A 306 14.80 16.79 6.80
N GLY A 307 15.17 17.99 6.46
CA GLY A 307 16.45 18.56 6.91
C GLY A 307 16.69 19.99 6.47
N SER A 308 17.97 20.37 6.48
CA SER A 308 18.46 21.65 5.96
C SER A 308 17.90 22.91 6.67
N MET A 309 17.54 22.79 7.93
CA MET A 309 16.98 23.88 8.72
C MET A 309 17.96 25.02 8.99
N ARG A 310 19.25 24.74 8.90
CA ARG A 310 20.32 25.70 9.23
C ARG A 310 21.39 25.75 8.16
N ILE A 311 21.97 26.92 7.99
CA ILE A 311 23.15 27.14 7.16
C ILE A 311 24.39 27.08 8.05
N ASP A 312 25.28 26.13 7.80
CA ASP A 312 26.55 25.96 8.50
C ASP A 312 26.46 26.04 10.04
N ASP A 313 25.36 25.57 10.61
CA ASP A 313 25.04 25.64 12.04
C ASP A 313 25.00 27.07 12.65
N LYS A 314 25.09 28.11 11.83
CA LYS A 314 25.16 29.49 12.30
C LYS A 314 23.83 30.23 12.28
N ALA A 315 23.02 29.99 11.28
CA ALA A 315 21.75 30.68 11.06
C ALA A 315 20.66 29.73 10.58
N LEU A 316 19.41 30.11 10.80
CA LEU A 316 18.28 29.44 10.14
C LEU A 316 18.38 29.63 8.63
N SER A 317 18.22 28.52 7.92
CA SER A 317 18.02 28.56 6.47
C SER A 317 16.62 29.12 6.13
N PRO A 318 16.36 29.47 4.88
CA PRO A 318 15.02 29.81 4.44
C PRO A 318 13.98 28.72 4.77
N ILE A 319 14.35 27.43 4.69
CA ILE A 319 13.49 26.30 5.08
C ILE A 319 13.23 26.28 6.57
N GLY A 320 14.27 26.44 7.39
CA GLY A 320 14.13 26.54 8.84
C GLY A 320 13.21 27.70 9.25
N LYS A 321 13.26 28.83 8.55
CA LYS A 321 12.36 29.95 8.78
C LYS A 321 10.90 29.64 8.43
N ILE A 322 10.65 28.90 7.34
CA ILE A 322 9.29 28.46 6.98
C ILE A 322 8.75 27.52 8.06
N GLN A 323 9.53 26.57 8.54
CA GLN A 323 9.10 25.67 9.62
C GLN A 323 8.86 26.44 10.92
N GLN A 324 9.74 27.36 11.30
CA GLN A 324 9.54 28.22 12.46
C GLN A 324 8.28 29.09 12.34
N GLU A 325 7.99 29.61 11.14
CA GLU A 325 6.76 30.33 10.84
C GLU A 325 5.52 29.46 11.07
N ALA A 326 5.53 28.21 10.58
CA ALA A 326 4.42 27.28 10.77
C ALA A 326 4.20 26.95 12.26
N VAL A 327 5.25 26.77 13.05
CA VAL A 327 5.16 26.61 14.52
C VAL A 327 4.51 27.84 15.15
N ARG A 328 4.98 29.03 14.81
CA ARG A 328 4.41 30.29 15.31
C ARG A 328 2.95 30.48 14.90
N TRP A 329 2.59 30.06 13.68
CA TRP A 329 1.22 30.14 13.19
C TRP A 329 0.29 29.25 14.02
N VAL A 330 0.69 28.01 14.34
CA VAL A 330 -0.07 27.11 15.22
C VAL A 330 -0.19 27.67 16.63
N ASP A 331 0.89 28.25 17.18
CA ASP A 331 0.85 28.89 18.49
C ASP A 331 -0.12 30.10 18.54
N ALA A 332 -0.22 30.84 17.43
CA ALA A 332 -1.06 32.04 17.36
C ALA A 332 -2.55 31.71 17.09
N TYR A 333 -2.84 30.73 16.25
CA TYR A 333 -4.18 30.48 15.75
C TYR A 333 -4.78 29.12 16.17
N GLY A 334 -3.97 28.26 16.77
CA GLY A 334 -4.33 26.93 17.23
C GLY A 334 -4.40 25.91 16.07
N ASP A 335 -4.84 24.74 16.41
CA ASP A 335 -5.11 23.64 15.48
C ASP A 335 -6.12 24.08 14.40
N PRO A 336 -5.90 23.74 13.11
CA PRO A 336 -6.84 24.05 12.03
C PRO A 336 -8.23 23.45 12.21
N GLY A 337 -8.37 22.37 12.94
CA GLY A 337 -9.58 21.57 13.05
C GLY A 337 -9.46 20.27 12.25
N VAL A 338 -10.53 19.49 12.20
CA VAL A 338 -10.57 18.20 11.50
C VAL A 338 -10.88 18.39 10.02
N MET A 339 -10.08 17.79 9.15
CA MET A 339 -10.25 17.93 7.71
C MET A 339 -11.63 17.41 7.26
N TYR A 340 -12.29 18.18 6.41
CA TYR A 340 -13.57 17.83 5.83
C TYR A 340 -13.37 16.91 4.62
N THR A 341 -13.59 15.60 4.80
CA THR A 341 -13.46 14.58 3.77
C THR A 341 -14.75 13.76 3.66
N PRO A 342 -15.79 14.28 3.01
CA PRO A 342 -17.10 13.64 2.93
C PRO A 342 -17.13 12.44 1.96
N VAL A 343 -16.08 12.22 1.18
CA VAL A 343 -16.01 11.19 0.15
C VAL A 343 -15.04 10.09 0.58
N ALA A 344 -15.51 8.84 0.57
CA ALA A 344 -14.65 7.67 0.56
C ALA A 344 -14.58 7.10 -0.87
N LEU A 345 -13.38 6.97 -1.41
CA LEU A 345 -13.10 6.15 -2.60
C LEU A 345 -12.67 4.76 -2.12
N MET A 346 -13.44 3.74 -2.43
CA MET A 346 -13.10 2.37 -2.02
C MET A 346 -12.52 1.57 -3.17
N THR A 347 -11.36 0.96 -2.92
CA THR A 347 -10.76 -0.05 -3.80
C THR A 347 -10.87 -1.44 -3.16
N ASP A 348 -10.70 -2.50 -3.94
CA ASP A 348 -10.52 -3.84 -3.38
C ASP A 348 -9.26 -3.87 -2.52
N PHE A 349 -9.28 -4.64 -1.42
CA PHE A 349 -8.11 -4.72 -0.53
C PHE A 349 -6.85 -5.18 -1.25
N PHE A 350 -6.99 -6.07 -2.22
CA PHE A 350 -5.85 -6.58 -2.99
C PHE A 350 -5.57 -5.79 -4.27
N SER A 351 -6.17 -4.63 -4.46
CA SER A 351 -5.99 -3.80 -5.65
C SER A 351 -4.49 -3.59 -5.99
N GLY A 352 -3.71 -3.17 -5.01
CA GLY A 352 -2.31 -2.84 -5.25
C GLY A 352 -2.12 -1.73 -6.28
N TRP A 353 -3.17 -0.93 -6.49
CA TRP A 353 -3.15 0.19 -7.42
C TRP A 353 -1.95 1.10 -7.13
N SER A 354 -1.23 1.48 -8.16
CA SER A 354 -0.08 2.39 -8.08
C SER A 354 -0.25 3.53 -9.06
N PHE A 355 0.38 4.64 -8.75
CA PHE A 355 0.34 5.79 -9.67
C PHE A 355 0.90 5.42 -11.04
N PRO A 356 0.28 5.84 -12.15
CA PRO A 356 0.81 5.62 -13.49
C PRO A 356 2.23 6.17 -13.68
N ARG A 357 2.57 7.22 -12.93
CA ARG A 357 3.89 7.86 -12.92
C ARG A 357 4.65 7.72 -11.62
N HIS A 358 4.49 6.61 -10.93
CA HIS A 358 5.23 6.40 -9.69
C HIS A 358 6.74 6.34 -9.98
N LEU A 359 7.52 7.13 -9.25
CA LEU A 359 8.97 7.26 -9.38
C LEU A 359 9.70 5.91 -9.50
N TYR A 360 9.34 4.98 -8.65
CA TYR A 360 10.01 3.69 -8.55
C TYR A 360 9.43 2.62 -9.47
N ALA A 361 8.23 2.79 -9.99
CA ALA A 361 7.61 1.82 -10.89
C ALA A 361 8.27 1.77 -12.26
N ARG A 362 8.92 2.83 -12.70
CA ARG A 362 9.63 2.96 -13.99
C ARG A 362 8.82 2.61 -15.24
N GLN A 363 7.58 2.21 -15.07
CA GLN A 363 6.64 1.88 -16.11
C GLN A 363 5.25 2.37 -15.71
N ALA A 364 4.54 2.93 -16.64
CA ALA A 364 3.17 3.37 -16.45
C ALA A 364 2.19 2.18 -16.35
N TYR A 365 1.08 2.42 -15.68
CA TYR A 365 -0.06 1.50 -15.62
C TYR A 365 0.30 0.10 -15.10
N LYS A 366 0.95 0.08 -13.94
CA LYS A 366 1.33 -1.14 -13.21
C LYS A 366 0.81 -1.10 -11.79
N VAL A 367 0.14 -2.17 -11.36
CA VAL A 367 -0.16 -2.39 -9.94
C VAL A 367 1.02 -3.09 -9.27
N TRP A 368 1.28 -2.80 -8.00
CA TRP A 368 2.45 -3.32 -7.28
C TRP A 368 3.80 -3.11 -7.99
N GLY A 369 3.83 -2.26 -9.02
CA GLY A 369 5.00 -1.99 -9.84
C GLY A 369 5.37 -3.06 -10.87
N ASN A 370 4.69 -4.18 -10.94
CA ASN A 370 5.00 -5.28 -11.85
C ASN A 370 3.80 -5.92 -12.56
N LEU A 371 2.60 -5.78 -12.06
CA LEU A 371 1.39 -6.30 -12.68
C LEU A 371 0.74 -5.25 -13.59
N PRO A 372 0.21 -5.62 -14.76
CA PRO A 372 -0.46 -4.67 -15.63
C PRO A 372 -1.75 -4.14 -14.98
N TYR A 373 -2.15 -2.93 -15.37
CA TYR A 373 -3.50 -2.45 -15.08
C TYR A 373 -4.54 -3.27 -15.84
N GLU A 374 -5.69 -3.41 -15.21
CA GLU A 374 -6.93 -3.89 -15.77
C GLU A 374 -7.96 -2.74 -15.83
N LEU A 375 -9.12 -2.95 -16.46
CA LEU A 375 -10.14 -1.88 -16.57
C LEU A 375 -10.58 -1.28 -15.23
N PRO A 376 -10.72 -2.04 -14.13
CA PRO A 376 -11.02 -1.46 -12.81
C PRO A 376 -9.97 -0.46 -12.31
N ASP A 377 -8.68 -0.67 -12.60
CA ASP A 377 -7.63 0.27 -12.19
C ASP A 377 -7.74 1.61 -12.90
N TYR A 378 -8.18 1.61 -14.17
CA TYR A 378 -8.46 2.83 -14.90
C TYR A 378 -9.70 3.56 -14.38
N LEU A 379 -10.66 2.86 -13.75
CA LEU A 379 -11.74 3.49 -13.00
C LEU A 379 -11.20 4.26 -11.79
N THR A 380 -10.28 3.67 -11.04
CA THR A 380 -9.59 4.36 -9.92
C THR A 380 -8.89 5.63 -10.41
N ASP A 381 -8.10 5.51 -11.49
CA ASP A 381 -7.43 6.66 -12.13
C ASP A 381 -8.42 7.75 -12.52
N ALA A 382 -9.52 7.37 -13.15
CA ALA A 382 -10.51 8.31 -13.66
C ALA A 382 -11.27 9.03 -12.55
N MET A 383 -11.59 8.36 -11.44
CA MET A 383 -12.19 8.97 -10.26
C MET A 383 -11.23 9.99 -9.61
N LEU A 384 -9.96 9.62 -9.48
CA LEU A 384 -8.94 10.54 -8.97
C LEU A 384 -8.73 11.74 -9.91
N ASP A 385 -8.79 11.56 -11.23
CA ASP A 385 -8.66 12.66 -12.20
C ASP A 385 -9.84 13.65 -12.17
N ILE A 386 -11.03 13.21 -11.78
CA ILE A 386 -12.15 14.13 -11.55
C ILE A 386 -11.89 15.01 -10.32
N LEU A 387 -11.38 14.43 -9.24
CA LEU A 387 -11.10 15.13 -7.98
C LEU A 387 -9.84 16.00 -8.08
N TYR A 388 -8.82 15.51 -8.77
CA TYR A 388 -7.50 16.14 -8.95
C TYR A 388 -7.14 16.21 -10.43
N PRO A 389 -7.79 17.07 -11.22
CA PRO A 389 -7.65 17.11 -12.68
C PRO A 389 -6.21 17.29 -13.13
N GLY A 390 -5.76 16.45 -14.05
CA GLY A 390 -4.41 16.50 -14.60
C GLY A 390 -3.32 15.94 -13.71
N TYR A 391 -3.65 15.23 -12.61
CA TYR A 391 -2.64 14.64 -11.74
C TYR A 391 -1.70 13.68 -12.49
N GLN A 392 -2.20 12.99 -13.51
CA GLN A 392 -1.41 12.08 -14.34
C GLN A 392 -0.44 12.82 -15.28
N ASP A 393 -0.72 14.09 -15.56
CA ASP A 393 0.07 14.93 -16.45
C ASP A 393 1.17 15.69 -15.70
N ALA A 394 1.24 15.55 -14.39
CA ALA A 394 2.22 16.21 -13.56
C ALA A 394 3.64 15.84 -13.99
N SER A 395 4.43 16.84 -14.33
CA SER A 395 5.83 16.64 -14.65
C SER A 395 6.64 16.44 -13.38
N TYR A 396 7.29 15.30 -13.32
CA TYR A 396 8.20 14.94 -12.25
C TYR A 396 9.39 15.90 -12.07
N TYR A 397 9.82 16.56 -13.12
CA TYR A 397 11.06 17.34 -13.10
C TYR A 397 10.90 18.84 -13.25
N ARG A 398 9.78 19.30 -13.78
CA ARG A 398 9.67 20.68 -14.27
C ARG A 398 8.46 21.45 -13.79
N ASP A 399 7.49 20.77 -13.20
CA ASP A 399 6.25 21.45 -12.84
C ASP A 399 5.81 21.09 -11.41
N GLU A 400 6.10 21.99 -10.50
CA GLU A 400 5.69 21.82 -9.10
C GLU A 400 4.16 21.94 -8.88
N ARG A 401 3.39 22.33 -9.88
CA ARG A 401 1.92 22.27 -9.82
C ARG A 401 1.42 20.85 -9.58
N GLY A 402 2.14 19.86 -10.06
CA GLY A 402 1.82 18.45 -9.85
C GLY A 402 1.96 17.97 -8.42
N PHE A 403 2.59 18.70 -7.54
CA PHE A 403 2.72 18.30 -6.12
C PHE A 403 1.47 18.64 -5.33
N ILE A 404 0.86 19.79 -5.59
CA ILE A 404 -0.45 20.20 -5.08
C ILE A 404 -1.25 20.72 -6.26
N THR A 405 -2.05 19.84 -6.87
CA THR A 405 -2.84 20.17 -8.05
C THR A 405 -4.08 21.00 -7.68
N PRO A 406 -4.56 21.82 -8.59
CA PRO A 406 -5.88 22.43 -8.46
C PRO A 406 -6.95 21.33 -8.26
N ASN A 407 -7.93 21.61 -7.41
CA ASN A 407 -9.02 20.66 -7.13
C ASN A 407 -10.38 21.39 -7.11
N PRO A 408 -11.23 21.16 -8.11
CA PRO A 408 -12.47 21.94 -8.30
C PRO A 408 -13.49 21.71 -7.18
N TYR A 409 -13.40 20.61 -6.46
CA TYR A 409 -14.32 20.26 -5.35
C TYR A 409 -13.72 20.54 -3.97
N GLY A 410 -12.45 20.90 -3.90
CA GLY A 410 -11.65 20.87 -2.70
C GLY A 410 -10.98 19.50 -2.50
N ASP A 411 -9.95 19.46 -1.68
CA ASP A 411 -9.32 18.22 -1.26
C ASP A 411 -10.21 17.57 -0.19
N MET A 412 -11.09 16.65 -0.62
CA MET A 412 -12.21 16.17 0.20
C MET A 412 -12.42 14.67 0.16
N ALA A 413 -11.47 13.90 -0.35
CA ALA A 413 -11.60 12.46 -0.46
C ALA A 413 -10.55 11.72 0.34
N ASP A 414 -10.96 10.59 0.93
CA ASP A 414 -10.06 9.58 1.47
C ASP A 414 -10.22 8.28 0.70
N CYS A 415 -9.12 7.58 0.46
CA CYS A 415 -9.14 6.25 -0.13
C CYS A 415 -9.24 5.20 0.98
N LEU A 416 -10.24 4.34 0.89
CA LEU A 416 -10.43 3.18 1.78
C LEU A 416 -10.27 1.88 1.00
N MET A 417 -10.04 0.80 1.71
CA MET A 417 -10.04 -0.55 1.12
C MET A 417 -11.25 -1.36 1.59
N SER A 418 -11.61 -2.38 0.81
CA SER A 418 -12.85 -3.16 1.00
C SER A 418 -12.98 -3.85 2.36
N ASP A 419 -11.88 -4.01 3.10
CA ASP A 419 -11.88 -4.53 4.47
C ASP A 419 -12.18 -3.46 5.55
N ALA A 420 -12.43 -2.20 5.15
CA ALA A 420 -12.83 -1.15 6.08
C ALA A 420 -14.09 -1.56 6.87
N PRO A 421 -14.09 -1.42 8.20
CA PRO A 421 -15.26 -1.78 9.00
C PRO A 421 -16.43 -0.82 8.76
N LEU A 422 -17.65 -1.29 8.92
CA LEU A 422 -18.87 -0.53 8.67
C LEU A 422 -18.90 0.81 9.44
N TRP A 423 -18.41 0.85 10.67
CA TRP A 423 -18.38 2.08 11.45
C TRP A 423 -17.46 3.16 10.86
N VAL A 424 -16.43 2.78 10.12
CA VAL A 424 -15.61 3.73 9.35
C VAL A 424 -16.39 4.24 8.14
N LEU A 425 -17.00 3.34 7.36
CA LEU A 425 -17.80 3.72 6.19
C LEU A 425 -18.90 4.71 6.54
N LYS A 426 -19.54 4.51 7.67
CA LYS A 426 -20.65 5.36 8.17
C LYS A 426 -20.24 6.80 8.51
N GLN A 427 -18.95 7.06 8.59
CA GLN A 427 -18.45 8.42 8.77
C GLN A 427 -18.45 9.22 7.47
N TYR A 428 -18.58 8.55 6.32
CA TYR A 428 -18.62 9.19 5.01
C TYR A 428 -20.06 9.23 4.49
N PRO A 429 -20.58 10.42 4.17
CA PRO A 429 -21.89 10.51 3.55
C PRO A 429 -21.92 9.96 2.12
N LEU A 430 -20.78 9.92 1.45
CA LEU A 430 -20.64 9.40 0.07
C LEU A 430 -19.53 8.34 0.02
N LEU A 431 -19.91 7.13 -0.40
CA LEU A 431 -19.01 6.01 -0.68
C LEU A 431 -19.06 5.68 -2.16
N VAL A 432 -17.92 5.79 -2.84
CA VAL A 432 -17.77 5.48 -4.26
C VAL A 432 -16.89 4.24 -4.40
N ILE A 433 -17.42 3.20 -5.02
CA ILE A 433 -16.61 2.04 -5.37
C ILE A 433 -15.82 2.39 -6.63
N ALA A 434 -14.53 2.60 -6.46
CA ALA A 434 -13.61 3.06 -7.50
C ALA A 434 -12.74 1.93 -8.10
N ASP A 435 -13.18 0.67 -7.92
CA ASP A 435 -12.48 -0.54 -8.35
C ASP A 435 -13.51 -1.65 -8.59
N GLU A 436 -13.08 -2.85 -8.92
CA GLU A 436 -13.90 -4.05 -8.89
C GLU A 436 -13.72 -4.80 -7.57
N LEU A 437 -14.75 -4.81 -6.74
CA LEU A 437 -14.72 -5.53 -5.49
C LEU A 437 -14.82 -7.03 -5.71
N ARG A 438 -14.07 -7.81 -4.96
CA ARG A 438 -14.14 -9.27 -4.99
C ARG A 438 -15.49 -9.77 -4.48
N PRO A 439 -15.99 -10.90 -5.04
CA PRO A 439 -17.23 -11.49 -4.56
C PRO A 439 -17.15 -11.88 -3.09
N GLY A 440 -18.21 -11.58 -2.33
CA GLY A 440 -18.31 -11.99 -0.94
C GLY A 440 -19.57 -11.51 -0.26
N LYS A 441 -20.14 -12.36 0.61
CA LYS A 441 -21.34 -11.98 1.35
C LYS A 441 -21.05 -10.90 2.39
N GLU A 442 -19.89 -10.93 3.02
CA GLU A 442 -19.51 -9.94 4.03
C GLU A 442 -19.51 -8.52 3.47
N ILE A 443 -18.86 -8.31 2.32
CA ILE A 443 -18.82 -6.98 1.68
C ILE A 443 -20.21 -6.59 1.18
N ASN A 444 -21.01 -7.53 0.67
CA ASN A 444 -22.39 -7.28 0.26
C ASN A 444 -23.22 -6.77 1.46
N ASP A 445 -23.24 -7.52 2.57
CA ASP A 445 -24.00 -7.17 3.78
C ASP A 445 -23.55 -5.82 4.35
N LYS A 446 -22.25 -5.54 4.32
CA LYS A 446 -21.66 -4.28 4.78
C LYS A 446 -22.11 -3.08 3.93
N LEU A 447 -22.10 -3.22 2.61
CA LEU A 447 -22.56 -2.16 1.70
C LEU A 447 -24.07 -1.95 1.79
N GLU A 448 -24.85 -3.03 1.89
CA GLU A 448 -26.30 -2.96 2.11
C GLU A 448 -26.59 -2.23 3.43
N ALA A 449 -25.94 -2.59 4.53
CA ALA A 449 -26.09 -1.93 5.82
C ALA A 449 -25.71 -0.44 5.76
N TYR A 450 -24.63 -0.10 5.08
CA TYR A 450 -24.22 1.30 4.87
C TYR A 450 -25.33 2.14 4.20
N VAL A 451 -25.95 1.61 3.15
CA VAL A 451 -27.06 2.28 2.45
C VAL A 451 -28.31 2.36 3.35
N GLN A 452 -28.73 1.23 3.96
CA GLN A 452 -29.91 1.21 4.82
C GLN A 452 -29.85 2.27 5.92
N GLU A 453 -28.65 2.69 6.26
CA GLU A 453 -28.40 3.54 7.40
C GLU A 453 -28.16 5.00 7.09
N GLY A 454 -28.15 5.38 5.84
CA GLY A 454 -28.13 6.77 5.45
C GLY A 454 -26.96 7.13 4.53
N GLY A 455 -26.11 6.18 4.19
CA GLY A 455 -25.03 6.39 3.24
C GLY A 455 -25.52 6.48 1.79
N HIS A 456 -24.82 7.28 0.98
CA HIS A 456 -24.96 7.28 -0.47
C HIS A 456 -23.85 6.40 -1.08
N LEU A 457 -24.23 5.23 -1.60
CA LEU A 457 -23.33 4.33 -2.30
C LEU A 457 -23.38 4.58 -3.80
N VAL A 458 -22.22 4.71 -4.44
CA VAL A 458 -22.06 4.69 -5.90
C VAL A 458 -21.27 3.44 -6.28
N ILE A 459 -21.84 2.62 -7.15
CA ILE A 459 -21.26 1.34 -7.55
C ILE A 459 -21.44 1.09 -9.05
N THR A 460 -20.43 0.50 -9.72
CA THR A 460 -20.55 0.08 -11.12
C THR A 460 -21.14 -1.33 -11.21
N ALA A 461 -21.66 -1.67 -12.38
CA ALA A 461 -22.22 -3.01 -12.64
C ALA A 461 -21.16 -4.12 -12.48
N GLY A 462 -19.87 -3.83 -12.70
CA GLY A 462 -18.77 -4.78 -12.49
C GLY A 462 -18.70 -5.24 -11.04
N SER A 463 -18.62 -4.31 -10.10
CA SER A 463 -18.64 -4.63 -8.66
C SER A 463 -20.00 -5.17 -8.20
N LEU A 464 -21.11 -4.61 -8.67
CA LEU A 464 -22.45 -5.07 -8.30
C LEU A 464 -22.70 -6.53 -8.70
N ARG A 465 -22.15 -6.97 -9.82
CA ARG A 465 -22.22 -8.37 -10.29
C ARG A 465 -21.58 -9.34 -9.30
N ASN A 466 -20.60 -8.88 -8.54
CA ASN A 466 -19.91 -9.64 -7.50
C ASN A 466 -20.65 -9.63 -6.15
N MET A 467 -21.79 -8.95 -6.04
CA MET A 467 -22.65 -8.93 -4.84
C MET A 467 -23.74 -9.99 -4.96
N PRO A 468 -23.67 -11.12 -4.24
CA PRO A 468 -24.56 -12.27 -4.45
C PRO A 468 -26.04 -11.95 -4.24
N ASP A 469 -26.36 -11.07 -3.28
CA ASP A 469 -27.74 -10.67 -2.99
C ASP A 469 -28.15 -9.37 -3.70
N GLY A 470 -27.21 -8.72 -4.42
CA GLY A 470 -27.39 -7.37 -4.96
C GLY A 470 -27.31 -6.30 -3.85
N ILE A 471 -27.61 -5.06 -4.20
CA ILE A 471 -27.70 -3.94 -3.23
C ILE A 471 -29.05 -3.25 -3.41
N ALA A 472 -29.77 -3.02 -2.32
CA ALA A 472 -31.10 -2.38 -2.33
C ALA A 472 -32.09 -3.05 -3.33
N GLY A 473 -31.99 -4.35 -3.53
CA GLY A 473 -32.79 -5.07 -4.52
C GLY A 473 -32.36 -4.87 -5.97
N ILE A 474 -31.26 -4.18 -6.23
CA ILE A 474 -30.70 -4.02 -7.56
C ILE A 474 -29.63 -5.08 -7.79
N ARG A 475 -29.66 -5.72 -8.97
CA ARG A 475 -28.69 -6.72 -9.40
C ARG A 475 -28.19 -6.41 -10.81
N ALA A 476 -26.96 -6.73 -11.10
CA ALA A 476 -26.40 -6.69 -12.43
C ALA A 476 -26.35 -8.10 -13.03
N GLY A 477 -26.93 -8.26 -14.24
CA GLY A 477 -26.85 -9.51 -15.00
C GLY A 477 -25.46 -9.73 -15.60
N HIS A 478 -25.23 -10.96 -16.08
CA HIS A 478 -24.01 -11.28 -16.86
C HIS A 478 -24.12 -10.83 -18.32
N THR A 479 -25.33 -10.64 -18.82
CA THR A 479 -25.56 -10.16 -20.16
C THR A 479 -25.22 -8.68 -20.28
N THR A 480 -24.49 -8.32 -21.30
CA THR A 480 -24.13 -6.94 -21.59
C THR A 480 -24.57 -6.58 -22.99
N THR A 481 -24.98 -5.34 -23.18
CA THR A 481 -25.35 -4.79 -24.47
C THR A 481 -24.36 -3.69 -24.88
N VAL A 482 -23.85 -3.76 -26.11
CA VAL A 482 -23.01 -2.68 -26.65
C VAL A 482 -23.91 -1.59 -27.20
N SER A 483 -23.78 -0.38 -26.67
CA SER A 483 -24.49 0.81 -27.14
C SER A 483 -23.55 1.70 -27.95
N ALA A 484 -24.08 2.27 -29.03
CA ALA A 484 -23.46 3.30 -29.84
C ALA A 484 -24.30 4.61 -29.83
N SER A 485 -25.38 4.61 -29.06
CA SER A 485 -26.31 5.74 -28.99
C SER A 485 -25.85 6.74 -27.91
N PRO A 486 -26.15 8.03 -28.13
CA PRO A 486 -25.89 9.04 -27.12
C PRO A 486 -26.67 8.79 -25.81
N VAL A 487 -26.14 9.28 -24.74
CA VAL A 487 -26.76 9.15 -23.40
C VAL A 487 -27.49 10.44 -23.02
N SER A 488 -28.75 10.34 -22.65
CA SER A 488 -29.51 11.46 -22.09
C SER A 488 -29.27 11.57 -20.59
N TYR A 489 -28.91 12.77 -20.09
CA TYR A 489 -28.67 13.05 -18.68
C TYR A 489 -29.05 14.51 -18.35
N ALA A 490 -29.88 14.71 -17.34
CA ALA A 490 -30.27 16.05 -16.83
C ALA A 490 -30.68 17.03 -17.96
N GLY A 491 -31.44 16.56 -18.96
CA GLY A 491 -31.89 17.35 -20.10
C GLY A 491 -30.81 17.63 -21.17
N LYS A 492 -29.62 17.03 -21.03
CA LYS A 492 -28.53 17.09 -22.00
C LYS A 492 -28.39 15.75 -22.74
N VAL A 493 -27.78 15.81 -23.92
CA VAL A 493 -27.41 14.66 -24.71
C VAL A 493 -25.88 14.58 -24.74
N ILE A 494 -25.31 13.45 -24.32
CA ILE A 494 -23.87 13.22 -24.23
C ILE A 494 -23.52 12.12 -25.23
N SER A 495 -22.63 12.44 -26.17
CA SER A 495 -22.12 11.48 -27.16
C SER A 495 -20.79 10.91 -26.72
N GLU A 496 -20.66 9.58 -26.75
CA GLU A 496 -19.39 8.93 -26.43
C GLU A 496 -18.49 8.84 -27.68
N ALA A 497 -17.19 8.86 -27.46
CA ALA A 497 -16.22 8.77 -28.56
C ALA A 497 -16.16 7.37 -29.22
N SER A 498 -16.66 6.34 -28.56
CA SER A 498 -16.74 4.98 -29.06
C SER A 498 -17.94 4.25 -28.45
N PRO A 499 -18.41 3.13 -29.07
CA PRO A 499 -19.40 2.26 -28.45
C PRO A 499 -18.93 1.80 -27.07
N PHE A 500 -19.87 1.66 -26.14
CA PHE A 500 -19.65 1.28 -24.75
C PHE A 500 -20.62 0.19 -24.30
N THR A 501 -20.25 -0.55 -23.27
CA THR A 501 -21.01 -1.69 -22.75
C THR A 501 -21.87 -1.29 -21.57
N LEU A 502 -23.14 -1.73 -21.58
CA LEU A 502 -24.08 -1.63 -20.47
C LEU A 502 -24.49 -3.03 -20.02
N ALA A 503 -24.39 -3.30 -18.73
CA ALA A 503 -24.93 -4.51 -18.12
C ALA A 503 -26.47 -4.41 -18.04
N GLU A 504 -27.15 -5.53 -18.17
CA GLU A 504 -28.55 -5.63 -17.84
C GLU A 504 -28.74 -5.45 -16.33
N LEU A 505 -29.57 -4.49 -15.93
CA LEU A 505 -29.89 -4.23 -14.54
C LEU A 505 -31.30 -4.76 -14.21
N VAL A 506 -31.41 -5.56 -13.16
CA VAL A 506 -32.69 -5.92 -12.54
C VAL A 506 -32.87 -5.02 -11.33
N TYR A 507 -33.95 -4.25 -11.31
CA TYR A 507 -34.19 -3.25 -10.27
C TYR A 507 -35.66 -3.07 -9.96
N PRO A 508 -36.02 -2.66 -8.71
CA PRO A 508 -37.40 -2.34 -8.33
C PRO A 508 -37.95 -1.18 -9.14
N SER A 509 -39.26 -1.17 -9.35
CA SER A 509 -39.96 -0.09 -10.09
C SER A 509 -39.88 1.28 -9.40
N SER A 510 -39.48 1.33 -8.15
CA SER A 510 -39.21 2.57 -7.39
C SER A 510 -37.85 3.22 -7.75
N ALA A 511 -36.99 2.55 -8.49
CA ALA A 511 -35.72 3.13 -8.93
C ALA A 511 -35.95 4.22 -9.99
N THR A 512 -35.15 5.27 -9.91
CA THR A 512 -35.16 6.38 -10.87
C THR A 512 -34.05 6.17 -11.90
N ILE A 513 -34.36 6.23 -13.18
CA ILE A 513 -33.34 6.22 -14.23
C ILE A 513 -32.76 7.63 -14.34
N LEU A 514 -31.48 7.77 -14.01
CA LEU A 514 -30.73 9.01 -14.09
C LEU A 514 -30.17 9.26 -15.50
N GLN A 515 -29.66 8.20 -16.13
CA GLN A 515 -29.05 8.24 -17.44
C GLN A 515 -29.62 7.13 -18.34
N LYS A 516 -29.85 7.44 -19.61
CA LYS A 516 -30.47 6.52 -20.55
C LYS A 516 -29.82 6.62 -21.93
N SER A 517 -29.46 5.46 -22.51
CA SER A 517 -29.04 5.31 -23.89
C SER A 517 -30.12 4.54 -24.64
N ASP A 518 -30.83 5.18 -25.59
CA ASP A 518 -32.08 4.68 -26.12
C ASP A 518 -33.05 4.25 -25.01
N ASP A 519 -33.44 2.97 -24.96
CA ASP A 519 -34.28 2.40 -23.93
C ASP A 519 -33.49 1.74 -22.77
N LEU A 520 -32.17 1.72 -22.83
CA LEU A 520 -31.31 1.11 -21.85
C LEU A 520 -30.90 2.09 -20.73
N PRO A 521 -31.11 1.75 -19.45
CA PRO A 521 -30.58 2.53 -18.34
C PRO A 521 -29.04 2.52 -18.37
N ALA A 522 -28.41 3.69 -18.40
CA ALA A 522 -26.96 3.84 -18.24
C ALA A 522 -26.57 4.14 -16.78
N ALA A 523 -27.47 4.74 -16.02
CA ALA A 523 -27.36 4.87 -14.56
C ALA A 523 -28.76 4.95 -13.92
N ILE A 524 -28.89 4.34 -12.75
CA ILE A 524 -30.11 4.39 -11.93
C ILE A 524 -29.78 4.80 -10.51
N GLU A 525 -30.76 5.41 -9.82
CA GLU A 525 -30.67 5.72 -8.39
C GLU A 525 -31.88 5.16 -7.67
N MET A 526 -31.67 4.65 -6.47
CA MET A 526 -32.73 4.14 -5.62
C MET A 526 -32.51 4.54 -4.15
N ASN A 527 -33.57 5.03 -3.52
CA ASN A 527 -33.58 5.22 -2.07
C ASN A 527 -33.83 3.87 -1.38
N ALA A 528 -33.03 3.56 -0.37
CA ALA A 528 -33.14 2.34 0.42
C ALA A 528 -32.82 2.65 1.91
N GLY A 529 -33.76 2.29 2.80
CA GLY A 529 -33.63 2.68 4.20
C GLY A 529 -33.57 4.20 4.37
N LYS A 530 -32.50 4.69 4.95
CA LYS A 530 -32.25 6.14 5.14
C LYS A 530 -31.29 6.72 4.10
N GLY A 531 -30.68 5.90 3.28
CA GLY A 531 -29.71 6.28 2.29
C GLY A 531 -30.17 6.02 0.86
N LYS A 532 -29.21 5.96 -0.03
CA LYS A 532 -29.47 5.69 -1.45
C LYS A 532 -28.31 4.99 -2.14
N VAL A 533 -28.59 4.30 -3.21
CA VAL A 533 -27.62 3.70 -4.09
C VAL A 533 -27.74 4.26 -5.49
N THR A 534 -26.63 4.64 -6.11
CA THR A 534 -26.51 4.96 -7.53
C THR A 534 -25.72 3.85 -8.20
N VAL A 535 -26.31 3.22 -9.21
CA VAL A 535 -25.67 2.15 -9.98
C VAL A 535 -25.36 2.68 -11.37
N ILE A 536 -24.11 2.56 -11.79
CA ILE A 536 -23.61 2.83 -13.14
C ILE A 536 -23.66 1.52 -13.90
N ALA A 537 -24.45 1.45 -14.97
CA ALA A 537 -24.66 0.21 -15.72
C ALA A 537 -23.45 -0.24 -16.57
N SER A 538 -22.53 0.70 -16.90
CA SER A 538 -21.24 0.30 -17.46
C SER A 538 -20.47 -0.55 -16.44
N PRO A 539 -19.83 -1.68 -16.84
CA PRO A 539 -19.08 -2.53 -15.91
C PRO A 539 -18.02 -1.76 -15.10
N TYR A 540 -17.33 -0.83 -15.74
CA TYR A 540 -16.24 -0.08 -15.10
C TYR A 540 -16.31 1.44 -15.33
N GLY A 541 -17.33 1.95 -16.02
CA GLY A 541 -17.46 3.39 -16.26
C GLY A 541 -16.39 4.01 -17.17
N VAL A 542 -15.50 3.19 -17.74
CA VAL A 542 -14.41 3.60 -18.64
C VAL A 542 -14.61 2.98 -20.03
N GLN A 543 -13.93 3.54 -21.01
CA GLN A 543 -13.94 2.97 -22.36
C GLN A 543 -13.20 1.63 -22.38
N GLU A 544 -13.74 0.64 -23.08
CA GLU A 544 -13.16 -0.70 -23.13
C GLU A 544 -12.10 -0.86 -24.23
N LYS A 545 -12.06 0.07 -25.17
CA LYS A 545 -11.04 0.12 -26.21
C LYS A 545 -10.04 1.23 -25.90
N PRO A 546 -8.74 0.95 -25.98
CA PRO A 546 -7.74 2.00 -25.74
C PRO A 546 -7.83 3.07 -26.84
N GLN A 547 -7.80 4.32 -26.42
CA GLN A 547 -7.77 5.47 -27.33
C GLN A 547 -6.35 5.87 -27.74
N CYS A 548 -5.34 5.38 -27.00
CA CYS A 548 -3.95 5.72 -27.25
C CYS A 548 -3.04 4.52 -26.98
N VAL A 549 -1.81 4.60 -27.48
CA VAL A 549 -0.77 3.63 -27.15
C VAL A 549 -0.21 3.96 -25.76
N LEU A 550 -0.09 2.96 -24.91
CA LEU A 550 0.45 3.12 -23.58
C LEU A 550 1.87 3.67 -23.63
N PRO A 551 2.15 4.72 -22.88
CA PRO A 551 3.49 5.23 -22.71
C PRO A 551 4.32 4.24 -21.89
N VAL A 552 5.61 4.46 -21.88
CA VAL A 552 6.54 3.42 -21.53
C VAL A 552 7.38 3.75 -20.32
N LYS A 553 7.56 5.03 -20.01
CA LYS A 553 8.51 5.45 -18.97
C LYS A 553 7.91 6.48 -18.02
N VAL A 554 7.98 6.18 -16.75
CA VAL A 554 7.55 7.06 -15.66
C VAL A 554 8.31 8.38 -15.63
N MET A 555 9.56 8.38 -16.08
CA MET A 555 10.47 9.53 -16.02
C MET A 555 10.39 10.42 -17.26
N GLU A 556 9.47 10.19 -18.16
CA GLU A 556 9.30 11.04 -19.34
C GLU A 556 8.56 12.33 -18.97
N GLU A 557 9.01 13.43 -19.53
CA GLU A 557 8.48 14.75 -19.22
C GLU A 557 7.16 15.06 -19.94
N LYS A 558 6.79 14.25 -20.90
CA LYS A 558 5.53 14.41 -21.61
C LYS A 558 4.37 13.88 -20.79
N PRO A 559 3.21 14.53 -20.85
CA PRO A 559 1.97 13.98 -20.31
C PRO A 559 1.74 12.56 -20.80
N LEU A 560 1.25 11.71 -19.90
CA LEU A 560 0.83 10.38 -20.27
C LEU A 560 -0.55 10.44 -20.93
N ASP A 561 -0.69 9.80 -22.08
CA ASP A 561 -2.01 9.59 -22.66
C ASP A 561 -2.83 8.67 -21.77
N LYS A 562 -4.12 8.93 -21.67
CA LYS A 562 -5.06 8.09 -20.91
C LYS A 562 -5.62 7.02 -21.84
N PRO A 563 -5.13 5.75 -21.76
CA PRO A 563 -5.51 4.72 -22.72
C PRO A 563 -6.99 4.33 -22.63
N TYR A 564 -7.56 4.37 -21.41
CA TYR A 564 -8.95 4.01 -21.13
C TYR A 564 -9.64 5.15 -20.36
N PRO A 565 -9.99 6.25 -21.01
CA PRO A 565 -10.64 7.38 -20.33
C PRO A 565 -12.00 6.98 -19.80
N MET A 566 -12.46 7.68 -18.76
CA MET A 566 -13.84 7.54 -18.30
C MET A 566 -14.83 7.91 -19.39
N LEU A 567 -15.93 7.17 -19.47
CA LEU A 567 -17.05 7.52 -20.33
C LEU A 567 -17.58 8.91 -19.97
N ASP A 568 -17.86 9.75 -20.98
CA ASP A 568 -18.24 11.14 -20.77
C ASP A 568 -19.55 11.29 -19.98
N HIS A 569 -20.52 10.40 -20.18
CA HIS A 569 -21.76 10.38 -19.39
C HIS A 569 -21.49 9.96 -17.93
N THR A 570 -20.61 8.99 -17.70
CA THR A 570 -20.19 8.60 -16.34
C THR A 570 -19.48 9.76 -15.65
N LYS A 571 -18.57 10.44 -16.34
CA LYS A 571 -17.86 11.60 -15.83
C LYS A 571 -18.82 12.74 -15.47
N ALA A 572 -19.84 13.01 -16.28
CA ALA A 572 -20.85 14.01 -15.99
C ALA A 572 -21.63 13.69 -14.72
N LEU A 573 -22.07 12.44 -14.56
CA LEU A 573 -22.76 11.98 -13.35
C LEU A 573 -21.88 12.09 -12.11
N MET A 574 -20.62 11.64 -12.18
CA MET A 574 -19.71 11.68 -11.03
C MET A 574 -19.37 13.10 -10.61
N ARG A 575 -19.23 14.03 -11.55
CA ARG A 575 -19.05 15.45 -11.25
C ARG A 575 -20.20 16.02 -10.44
N ASP A 576 -21.44 15.73 -10.82
CA ASP A 576 -22.62 16.18 -10.07
C ASP A 576 -22.69 15.52 -8.69
N ILE A 577 -22.34 14.25 -8.57
CA ILE A 577 -22.29 13.53 -7.29
C ILE A 577 -21.25 14.15 -6.36
N PHE A 578 -20.02 14.39 -6.81
CA PHE A 578 -18.99 15.03 -5.98
C PHE A 578 -19.36 16.47 -5.59
N ALA A 579 -19.95 17.22 -6.52
CA ALA A 579 -20.42 18.58 -6.23
C ALA A 579 -21.52 18.60 -5.15
N SER A 580 -22.32 17.53 -5.00
CA SER A 580 -23.41 17.45 -4.04
C SER A 580 -22.96 17.43 -2.58
N VAL A 581 -21.70 17.06 -2.31
CA VAL A 581 -21.11 17.01 -0.96
C VAL A 581 -20.05 18.09 -0.74
N GLN A 582 -19.82 18.94 -1.72
CA GLN A 582 -18.87 20.05 -1.63
C GLN A 582 -19.37 21.12 -0.67
N LEU A 583 -18.49 21.57 0.23
CA LEU A 583 -18.82 22.57 1.24
C LEU A 583 -18.49 24.00 0.79
N PHE A 584 -17.31 24.19 0.23
CA PHE A 584 -16.82 25.45 -0.32
C PHE A 584 -16.31 25.27 -1.74
N GLU A 585 -16.40 26.33 -2.52
CA GLU A 585 -15.78 26.42 -3.83
C GLU A 585 -14.93 27.69 -3.95
N THR A 586 -13.93 27.62 -4.80
CA THR A 586 -13.06 28.76 -5.13
C THR A 586 -12.72 28.77 -6.63
N ASN A 587 -11.73 29.54 -7.03
CA ASN A 587 -11.20 29.51 -8.39
C ASN A 587 -10.72 28.09 -8.73
N PRO A 588 -11.18 27.46 -9.82
CA PRO A 588 -10.82 26.08 -10.18
C PRO A 588 -9.35 25.88 -10.52
N GLU A 589 -8.58 26.94 -10.72
CA GLU A 589 -7.12 26.87 -10.92
C GLU A 589 -6.33 26.86 -9.59
N LEU A 590 -7.01 26.83 -8.45
CA LEU A 590 -6.42 26.80 -7.12
C LEU A 590 -6.76 25.49 -6.39
N SER A 591 -5.94 25.16 -5.40
CA SER A 591 -6.22 24.06 -4.47
C SER A 591 -6.94 24.60 -3.25
N LEU A 592 -7.92 23.87 -2.74
CA LEU A 592 -8.72 24.20 -1.57
C LEU A 592 -8.69 23.04 -0.57
N VAL A 593 -8.40 23.34 0.70
CA VAL A 593 -8.51 22.40 1.82
C VAL A 593 -9.36 23.01 2.91
N THR A 594 -10.29 22.26 3.46
CA THR A 594 -11.21 22.70 4.51
C THR A 594 -11.08 21.83 5.75
N CYS A 595 -10.95 22.46 6.92
CA CYS A 595 -11.02 21.79 8.22
C CYS A 595 -12.19 22.36 9.03
N SER A 596 -12.94 21.49 9.67
CA SER A 596 -14.01 21.88 10.57
C SER A 596 -13.52 21.99 12.02
N ARG A 597 -13.96 23.02 12.71
CA ARG A 597 -13.71 23.24 14.16
C ARG A 597 -14.96 22.98 14.99
N GLY A 598 -16.02 22.52 14.37
CA GLY A 598 -17.33 22.37 14.98
C GLY A 598 -18.15 23.65 15.03
N GLY A 599 -19.47 23.50 15.26
CA GLY A 599 -20.39 24.63 15.41
C GLY A 599 -20.46 25.55 14.19
N GLY A 600 -20.23 25.05 12.97
CA GLY A 600 -20.25 25.83 11.75
C GLY A 600 -19.01 26.71 11.54
N GLU A 601 -17.94 26.51 12.29
CA GLU A 601 -16.66 27.22 12.11
C GLU A 601 -15.67 26.34 11.34
N TYR A 602 -15.03 26.94 10.32
CA TYR A 602 -14.10 26.23 9.44
C TYR A 602 -12.79 26.99 9.28
N THR A 603 -11.69 26.25 9.12
CA THR A 603 -10.43 26.78 8.60
C THR A 603 -10.34 26.38 7.14
N VAL A 604 -10.12 27.33 6.25
CA VAL A 604 -10.06 27.13 4.80
C VAL A 604 -8.71 27.61 4.30
N LEU A 605 -7.94 26.71 3.70
CA LEU A 605 -6.68 27.01 3.04
C LEU A 605 -6.90 27.07 1.54
N VAL A 606 -6.40 28.14 0.91
CA VAL A 606 -6.33 28.29 -0.54
C VAL A 606 -4.86 28.31 -0.95
N SER A 607 -4.48 27.51 -1.93
CA SER A 607 -3.10 27.35 -2.38
C SER A 607 -2.98 27.61 -3.88
N ASN A 608 -1.96 28.38 -4.27
CA ASN A 608 -1.67 28.70 -5.67
C ASN A 608 -0.35 28.05 -6.11
N GLY A 609 -0.43 26.98 -6.89
CA GLY A 609 0.73 26.32 -7.50
C GLY A 609 1.23 26.99 -8.79
N SER A 610 0.54 28.00 -9.29
CA SER A 610 0.97 28.77 -10.45
C SER A 610 2.06 29.80 -10.07
N TRP A 611 2.80 30.25 -11.06
CA TRP A 611 3.76 31.34 -10.91
C TRP A 611 3.13 32.73 -10.93
N MET A 612 1.90 32.79 -11.37
CA MET A 612 1.16 34.07 -11.51
C MET A 612 0.17 34.23 -10.37
N ALA A 613 -0.03 35.45 -9.97
CA ALA A 613 -1.11 35.77 -9.04
C ALA A 613 -2.47 35.39 -9.65
N LYS A 614 -3.36 34.90 -8.81
CA LYS A 614 -4.74 34.52 -9.16
C LYS A 614 -5.74 35.21 -8.26
N ASP A 615 -6.82 35.71 -8.86
CA ASP A 615 -7.95 36.19 -8.09
C ASP A 615 -8.89 35.06 -7.70
N PHE A 616 -9.43 35.10 -6.48
CA PHE A 616 -10.34 34.11 -5.97
C PHE A 616 -11.37 34.70 -4.99
N SER A 617 -12.43 33.93 -4.81
CA SER A 617 -13.40 34.13 -3.74
C SER A 617 -13.69 32.77 -3.09
N ILE A 618 -14.04 32.73 -1.81
CA ILE A 618 -14.55 31.55 -1.15
C ILE A 618 -16.08 31.67 -1.12
N ARG A 619 -16.76 30.69 -1.69
CA ARG A 619 -18.22 30.60 -1.72
C ARG A 619 -18.68 29.33 -1.04
N ALA A 620 -19.74 29.42 -0.23
CA ALA A 620 -20.36 28.25 0.36
C ALA A 620 -21.27 27.57 -0.66
N LYS A 621 -21.20 26.27 -0.77
CA LYS A 621 -22.12 25.41 -1.55
C LYS A 621 -23.29 24.94 -0.71
N ALA A 622 -23.07 24.86 0.62
CA ALA A 622 -24.11 24.55 1.61
C ALA A 622 -24.05 25.58 2.73
N GLY A 623 -25.22 26.07 3.17
CA GLY A 623 -25.32 27.13 4.17
C GLY A 623 -24.93 28.51 3.64
N LYS A 624 -24.76 29.47 4.56
CA LYS A 624 -24.42 30.87 4.25
C LYS A 624 -23.22 31.33 5.05
N ILE A 625 -22.24 31.94 4.39
CA ILE A 625 -21.09 32.53 5.09
C ILE A 625 -21.57 33.75 5.91
N VAL A 626 -21.40 33.68 7.21
CA VAL A 626 -21.71 34.74 8.17
C VAL A 626 -20.53 35.65 8.37
N SER A 627 -19.33 35.08 8.46
CA SER A 627 -18.09 35.84 8.59
C SER A 627 -16.91 35.09 7.95
N ILE A 628 -15.94 35.88 7.46
CA ILE A 628 -14.67 35.39 6.95
C ILE A 628 -13.55 36.30 7.49
N ARG A 629 -12.50 35.70 8.03
CA ARG A 629 -11.31 36.38 8.54
C ARG A 629 -10.06 35.67 8.09
N GLU A 630 -9.11 36.37 7.52
CA GLU A 630 -7.80 35.84 7.20
C GLU A 630 -6.95 35.55 8.45
N LEU A 631 -6.20 34.48 8.42
CA LEU A 631 -5.16 34.08 9.38
C LEU A 631 -3.82 34.23 8.66
N PRO A 632 -3.15 35.38 8.77
CA PRO A 632 -1.96 35.66 7.98
C PRO A 632 -0.82 34.67 8.19
N THR A 633 -0.13 34.35 7.12
CA THR A 633 1.17 33.69 7.12
C THR A 633 2.23 34.68 6.67
N ASP A 634 3.45 34.56 7.17
CA ASP A 634 4.58 35.35 6.69
C ASP A 634 5.08 34.78 5.34
N CYS A 635 5.31 35.65 4.38
CA CYS A 635 5.75 35.28 3.03
C CYS A 635 7.11 35.89 2.66
N SER A 636 7.86 36.37 3.64
CA SER A 636 9.12 37.10 3.39
C SER A 636 10.15 36.25 2.62
N GLU A 637 10.24 34.96 2.92
CA GLU A 637 11.16 34.04 2.28
C GLU A 637 10.83 33.74 0.83
N MET A 638 9.56 33.87 0.46
CA MET A 638 9.09 33.63 -0.92
C MET A 638 9.75 34.60 -1.92
N LYS A 639 10.08 35.80 -1.48
CA LYS A 639 10.72 36.81 -2.32
C LYS A 639 12.14 36.44 -2.73
N ALA A 640 12.82 35.64 -1.92
CA ALA A 640 14.19 35.27 -2.15
C ALA A 640 14.38 34.33 -3.36
N VAL A 641 13.30 33.66 -3.82
CA VAL A 641 13.35 32.69 -4.92
C VAL A 641 12.57 33.16 -6.16
N GLY A 642 12.30 34.44 -6.27
CA GLY A 642 11.69 34.99 -7.46
C GLY A 642 10.19 34.68 -7.67
N TYR A 643 9.49 34.20 -6.67
CA TYR A 643 8.04 34.02 -6.71
C TYR A 643 7.25 35.32 -6.58
N ALA A 644 7.91 36.46 -6.66
CA ALA A 644 7.22 37.74 -6.62
C ALA A 644 6.26 37.86 -7.81
N PRO A 645 4.98 38.02 -7.62
CA PRO A 645 4.06 38.22 -8.70
C PRO A 645 4.45 39.52 -9.46
N LYS A 646 4.35 39.49 -10.78
CA LYS A 646 4.65 40.68 -11.60
C LYS A 646 3.69 41.85 -11.33
N VAL A 647 2.50 41.55 -10.82
CA VAL A 647 1.52 42.54 -10.39
C VAL A 647 0.70 41.96 -9.23
N ILE A 648 0.65 42.63 -8.09
CA ILE A 648 -0.28 42.33 -7.01
C ILE A 648 -1.38 43.42 -7.05
N PRO A 649 -2.59 43.11 -7.48
CA PRO A 649 -3.70 44.03 -7.27
C PRO A 649 -3.95 44.23 -5.78
N GLN A 650 -4.25 45.44 -5.34
CA GLN A 650 -4.63 45.68 -3.94
C GLN A 650 -5.99 45.03 -3.66
N ALA A 651 -6.04 44.23 -2.58
CA ALA A 651 -7.30 43.66 -2.14
C ALA A 651 -8.29 44.74 -1.72
N SER A 652 -9.50 44.71 -2.25
CA SER A 652 -10.55 45.60 -1.84
C SER A 652 -11.36 45.02 -0.67
N SER A 653 -11.72 45.85 0.30
CA SER A 653 -12.38 45.48 1.55
C SER A 653 -13.91 45.39 1.45
N GLY A 654 -14.48 44.39 0.80
CA GLY A 654 -15.93 44.20 0.72
C GLY A 654 -16.37 42.75 0.94
N LYS A 655 -17.58 42.56 1.43
CA LYS A 655 -18.13 41.24 1.84
C LYS A 655 -18.21 40.17 0.75
N ASN A 656 -17.94 40.47 -0.50
CA ASN A 656 -17.91 39.56 -1.65
C ASN A 656 -16.80 39.92 -2.66
N THR A 657 -15.76 40.60 -2.24
CA THR A 657 -14.67 41.01 -3.12
C THR A 657 -13.71 39.85 -3.39
N PRO A 658 -13.23 39.66 -4.62
CA PRO A 658 -12.20 38.71 -4.92
C PRO A 658 -10.92 39.06 -4.14
N HIS A 659 -10.34 38.04 -3.53
CA HIS A 659 -9.00 38.10 -2.98
C HIS A 659 -7.99 37.79 -4.08
N THR A 660 -6.76 38.26 -3.91
CA THR A 660 -5.65 37.85 -4.78
C THR A 660 -4.66 37.02 -4.01
N ILE A 661 -4.24 35.89 -4.58
CA ILE A 661 -3.18 35.04 -4.02
C ILE A 661 -1.96 35.06 -4.96
N ALA A 662 -0.80 35.38 -4.40
CA ALA A 662 0.45 35.43 -5.14
C ALA A 662 0.82 34.01 -5.65
N GLY A 663 1.58 33.93 -6.73
CA GLY A 663 2.11 32.68 -7.24
C GLY A 663 2.97 31.95 -6.19
N GLY A 664 2.81 30.66 -6.08
CA GLY A 664 3.54 29.85 -5.13
C GLY A 664 3.12 29.94 -3.67
N ASN A 665 2.06 30.67 -3.34
CA ASN A 665 1.71 31.00 -1.95
C ASN A 665 0.47 30.26 -1.44
N VAL A 666 0.23 30.39 -0.12
CA VAL A 666 -1.00 29.99 0.57
C VAL A 666 -1.67 31.17 1.23
N ARG A 667 -3.00 31.11 1.36
CA ARG A 667 -3.80 32.01 2.22
C ARG A 667 -4.77 31.18 3.04
N ILE A 668 -4.90 31.48 4.32
CA ILE A 668 -5.71 30.72 5.27
C ILE A 668 -6.77 31.63 5.87
N PHE A 669 -7.99 31.14 5.95
CA PHE A 669 -9.14 31.88 6.44
C PHE A 669 -9.89 31.11 7.52
N ARG A 670 -10.40 31.82 8.51
CA ARG A 670 -11.44 31.33 9.41
C ARG A 670 -12.79 31.75 8.84
N VAL A 671 -13.65 30.78 8.56
CA VAL A 671 -14.96 30.96 7.95
C VAL A 671 -16.04 30.47 8.89
N LYS A 672 -17.08 31.25 9.11
CA LYS A 672 -18.26 30.86 9.87
C LYS A 672 -19.43 30.69 8.92
N LEU A 673 -20.07 29.52 8.97
CA LEU A 673 -21.33 29.22 8.28
C LEU A 673 -22.52 29.25 9.24
N ASP A 674 -23.67 29.64 8.73
CA ASP A 674 -24.98 29.34 9.32
C ASP A 674 -25.45 28.01 8.73
N GLU A 675 -25.39 26.95 9.54
CA GLU A 675 -25.73 25.58 9.16
C GLU A 675 -27.07 25.16 9.74
N LYS A 676 -27.86 24.48 8.93
CA LYS A 676 -29.05 23.77 9.41
C LYS A 676 -29.10 22.38 8.75
N ALA A 677 -28.72 21.31 9.41
CA ALA A 677 -29.03 19.91 9.02
C ALA A 677 -28.61 18.79 9.98
N ASP A 678 -29.28 17.61 9.91
CA ASP A 678 -29.17 16.43 10.79
C ASP A 678 -28.59 15.17 10.15
N VAL A 679 -28.05 14.21 10.92
CA VAL A 679 -27.55 12.88 10.48
C VAL A 679 -27.54 11.74 11.53
N THR A 680 -27.63 10.44 11.11
CA THR A 680 -27.79 9.22 11.94
C THR A 680 -26.86 8.04 11.57
N VAL A 681 -26.65 6.98 12.43
CA VAL A 681 -25.58 5.93 12.41
C VAL A 681 -26.02 4.47 12.72
N MET A 682 -25.25 3.39 12.42
CA MET A 682 -25.63 1.92 12.47
C MET A 682 -24.63 0.72 12.65
N PRO A 683 -25.00 -0.63 12.76
CA PRO A 683 -24.21 -1.81 13.17
C PRO A 683 -23.96 -3.01 12.19
N GLU A 684 -23.25 -4.12 12.57
CA GLU A 684 -22.57 -5.19 11.79
C GLU A 684 -23.10 -6.65 11.77
N SER A 685 -22.55 -7.60 10.90
CA SER A 685 -22.82 -9.07 10.82
C SER A 685 -21.83 -9.96 10.00
N THR A 686 -21.90 -11.36 9.96
CA THR A 686 -20.88 -12.36 9.49
C THR A 686 -21.35 -13.62 8.66
N PRO A 687 -20.48 -14.51 8.04
CA PRO A 687 -20.71 -15.46 6.91
C PRO A 687 -20.37 -16.97 6.99
N ALA A 688 -20.34 -17.77 5.85
CA ALA A 688 -19.99 -19.21 5.68
C ALA A 688 -19.75 -19.77 4.23
N ALA A 689 -19.40 -21.03 3.92
CA ALA A 689 -18.40 -21.68 3.07
C ALA A 689 -18.62 -22.98 2.19
N ASN A 690 -17.62 -23.52 1.30
CA ASN A 690 -17.09 -24.88 0.89
C ASN A 690 -16.79 -25.23 -0.61
N THR A 691 -16.06 -26.21 -1.15
CA THR A 691 -14.82 -27.07 -1.28
C THR A 691 -14.69 -27.83 -2.60
N THR A 692 -13.61 -28.46 -3.17
CA THR A 692 -12.55 -29.49 -3.18
C THR A 692 -11.70 -29.66 -4.47
N GLY A 693 -10.58 -30.30 -4.58
CA GLY A 693 -9.73 -30.81 -5.40
C GLY A 693 -8.45 -31.19 -6.09
N ARG A 694 -7.33 -30.53 -6.46
CA ARG A 694 -5.98 -30.94 -6.95
C ARG A 694 -4.91 -29.96 -6.48
N ALA A 695 -3.57 -30.22 -6.71
CA ALA A 695 -2.51 -29.43 -6.10
C ALA A 695 -2.44 -27.96 -6.57
N LEU A 696 -2.90 -27.05 -5.79
CA LEU A 696 -2.77 -25.63 -5.97
C LEU A 696 -1.70 -25.04 -5.05
N VAL A 697 -0.86 -24.17 -5.57
CA VAL A 697 0.18 -23.48 -4.79
C VAL A 697 -0.40 -22.21 -4.19
N LEU A 698 -0.66 -22.24 -2.89
CA LEU A 698 -1.04 -21.07 -2.10
C LEU A 698 0.23 -20.51 -1.42
N ARG A 699 0.75 -19.43 -1.95
CA ARG A 699 2.00 -18.83 -1.46
C ARG A 699 1.77 -17.76 -0.40
N ASP A 700 0.71 -17.85 0.35
CA ASP A 700 0.39 -16.86 1.35
C ASP A 700 0.16 -17.46 2.74
N ILE A 701 0.23 -16.63 3.77
CA ILE A 701 0.10 -17.03 5.17
C ILE A 701 -1.36 -17.15 5.63
N ARG A 702 -2.32 -17.00 4.74
CA ARG A 702 -3.72 -17.07 5.11
C ARG A 702 -4.14 -18.46 5.54
N ASP A 703 -5.22 -18.44 6.26
CA ASP A 703 -5.93 -19.62 6.66
C ASP A 703 -6.39 -20.42 5.43
N VAL A 704 -5.81 -21.61 5.24
CA VAL A 704 -6.15 -22.52 4.14
C VAL A 704 -7.64 -22.85 4.15
N LYS A 705 -8.25 -22.89 5.33
CA LYS A 705 -9.67 -23.10 5.51
C LYS A 705 -10.47 -21.94 4.92
N GLU A 706 -10.10 -20.69 5.20
CA GLU A 706 -10.75 -19.52 4.61
C GLU A 706 -10.63 -19.49 3.10
N GLU A 707 -9.49 -19.90 2.54
CA GLU A 707 -9.28 -20.01 1.11
C GLU A 707 -10.21 -21.01 0.45
N ILE A 708 -10.27 -22.21 1.01
CA ILE A 708 -11.16 -23.26 0.54
C ILE A 708 -12.62 -22.80 0.67
N LEU A 709 -12.96 -22.14 1.76
CA LEU A 709 -14.28 -21.66 2.05
C LEU A 709 -14.72 -20.49 1.15
N SER A 710 -13.81 -19.65 0.73
CA SER A 710 -14.11 -18.52 -0.18
C SER A 710 -14.26 -18.89 -1.65
N ARG A 711 -13.74 -20.08 -2.05
CA ARG A 711 -13.72 -20.54 -3.45
C ARG A 711 -14.06 -22.02 -3.60
N PRO A 712 -15.25 -22.46 -3.17
CA PRO A 712 -15.57 -23.89 -3.04
C PRO A 712 -15.54 -24.66 -4.37
N THR A 713 -16.12 -24.13 -5.42
CA THR A 713 -16.14 -24.77 -6.75
C THR A 713 -14.76 -24.84 -7.41
N PHE A 714 -13.87 -23.94 -7.05
CA PHE A 714 -12.50 -23.91 -7.55
C PHE A 714 -11.70 -25.10 -7.03
N PHE A 715 -11.85 -25.44 -5.74
CA PHE A 715 -11.13 -26.55 -5.12
C PHE A 715 -11.68 -27.93 -5.52
N GLU A 716 -12.78 -28.02 -6.32
CA GLU A 716 -13.25 -29.29 -6.89
C GLU A 716 -12.27 -29.93 -7.88
N HIS A 717 -11.26 -29.20 -8.32
CA HIS A 717 -10.26 -29.62 -9.28
C HIS A 717 -8.91 -30.03 -8.67
N PHE A 718 -8.76 -29.99 -7.34
CA PHE A 718 -7.47 -30.21 -6.70
C PHE A 718 -7.57 -31.24 -5.56
N ASP A 719 -6.61 -32.15 -5.47
CA ASP A 719 -6.46 -33.15 -4.39
C ASP A 719 -5.32 -32.83 -3.40
N ARG A 720 -4.57 -31.75 -3.68
CA ARG A 720 -3.46 -31.29 -2.85
C ARG A 720 -3.37 -29.75 -2.85
N VAL A 721 -2.89 -29.21 -1.77
CA VAL A 721 -2.58 -27.79 -1.62
C VAL A 721 -1.11 -27.64 -1.21
N VAL A 722 -0.40 -26.72 -1.85
CA VAL A 722 0.94 -26.30 -1.43
C VAL A 722 0.81 -25.02 -0.63
N ILE A 723 1.24 -25.05 0.63
CA ILE A 723 1.10 -23.93 1.58
C ILE A 723 2.46 -23.37 1.98
N ASP A 724 2.49 -22.09 2.30
CA ASP A 724 3.71 -21.43 2.78
C ASP A 724 4.07 -21.91 4.21
N TRP A 725 5.34 -22.15 4.48
CA TRP A 725 5.85 -22.64 5.76
C TRP A 725 5.49 -21.75 6.95
N ARG A 726 5.34 -20.42 6.73
CA ARG A 726 5.01 -19.46 7.79
C ARG A 726 3.59 -19.64 8.31
N TYR A 727 2.69 -20.11 7.46
CA TYR A 727 1.35 -20.52 7.90
C TYR A 727 1.42 -21.48 9.09
N LEU A 728 2.33 -22.46 9.02
CA LEU A 728 2.56 -23.41 10.10
C LEU A 728 3.35 -22.79 11.25
N TYR A 729 4.42 -22.06 10.92
CA TYR A 729 5.37 -21.57 11.91
C TYR A 729 4.73 -20.62 12.91
N ALA A 730 3.81 -19.77 12.44
CA ALA A 730 3.10 -18.79 13.27
C ALA A 730 2.01 -19.40 14.16
N LYS A 731 1.51 -20.60 13.86
CA LYS A 731 0.34 -21.17 14.56
C LYS A 731 0.70 -22.04 15.77
N GLU A 732 -0.13 -21.93 16.81
CA GLU A 732 -0.07 -22.82 17.96
C GLU A 732 -0.44 -24.26 17.58
N LYS A 733 0.18 -25.24 18.23
CA LYS A 733 -0.01 -26.67 17.93
C LYS A 733 -1.46 -27.12 18.08
N GLU A 734 -2.20 -26.56 19.00
CA GLU A 734 -3.61 -26.90 19.22
C GLU A 734 -4.51 -26.43 18.06
N ILE A 735 -4.27 -25.23 17.56
CA ILE A 735 -4.95 -24.69 16.38
C ILE A 735 -4.65 -25.57 15.16
N LEU A 736 -3.40 -25.97 14.96
CA LEU A 736 -3.02 -26.87 13.87
C LEU A 736 -3.71 -28.23 13.94
N ARG A 737 -3.93 -28.81 15.16
CA ARG A 737 -4.69 -30.05 15.32
C ARG A 737 -6.15 -29.91 14.90
N GLN A 738 -6.77 -28.80 15.25
CA GLN A 738 -8.16 -28.50 14.83
C GLN A 738 -8.27 -28.33 13.32
N GLU A 739 -7.33 -27.64 12.72
CA GLU A 739 -7.23 -27.48 11.26
C GLU A 739 -6.98 -28.81 10.55
N ALA A 740 -6.05 -29.61 11.06
CA ALA A 740 -5.77 -30.94 10.53
C ALA A 740 -7.02 -31.82 10.49
N GLY A 741 -7.82 -31.80 11.57
CA GLY A 741 -9.09 -32.52 11.61
C GLY A 741 -10.09 -32.01 10.58
N TRP A 742 -10.12 -30.72 10.31
CA TRP A 742 -11.00 -30.13 9.29
C TRP A 742 -10.50 -30.45 7.87
N LEU A 743 -9.22 -30.26 7.58
CA LEU A 743 -8.60 -30.52 6.28
C LEU A 743 -8.67 -32.00 5.89
N GLY A 744 -8.47 -32.90 6.87
CA GLY A 744 -8.63 -34.34 6.66
C GLY A 744 -10.04 -34.71 6.18
N ARG A 745 -11.07 -34.04 6.67
CA ARG A 745 -12.45 -34.25 6.17
C ARG A 745 -12.62 -33.78 4.72
N GLN A 746 -11.82 -32.81 4.26
CA GLN A 746 -11.83 -32.36 2.86
C GLN A 746 -11.08 -33.32 1.90
N LYS A 747 -10.37 -34.32 2.44
CA LYS A 747 -9.53 -35.28 1.68
C LYS A 747 -8.37 -34.59 0.88
N LEU A 748 -7.98 -33.40 1.28
CA LEU A 748 -6.87 -32.67 0.68
C LEU A 748 -5.55 -33.11 1.30
N LYS A 749 -4.57 -33.43 0.47
CA LYS A 749 -3.17 -33.59 0.86
C LYS A 749 -2.49 -32.21 0.91
N MET A 750 -1.41 -32.12 1.64
CA MET A 750 -0.69 -30.86 1.81
C MET A 750 0.81 -31.03 1.57
N THR A 751 1.37 -30.09 0.84
CA THR A 751 2.80 -29.83 0.69
C THR A 751 3.11 -28.48 1.34
N VAL A 752 4.23 -28.37 2.04
CA VAL A 752 4.68 -27.09 2.60
C VAL A 752 5.83 -26.54 1.76
N ASP A 753 5.74 -25.28 1.36
CA ASP A 753 6.81 -24.60 0.61
C ASP A 753 7.68 -23.75 1.54
N LEU A 754 8.92 -24.18 1.71
CA LEU A 754 9.97 -23.47 2.44
C LEU A 754 10.83 -22.56 1.53
N THR A 755 10.67 -22.66 0.21
CA THR A 755 11.54 -21.98 -0.76
C THR A 755 11.58 -20.46 -0.56
N SER A 756 10.44 -19.88 -0.27
CA SER A 756 10.33 -18.44 -0.07
C SER A 756 11.10 -17.94 1.16
N GLY A 757 11.15 -18.74 2.21
CA GLY A 757 11.88 -18.41 3.44
C GLY A 757 13.37 -18.24 3.22
N LEU A 758 13.98 -19.12 2.44
CA LEU A 758 15.42 -19.12 2.14
C LEU A 758 15.93 -17.87 1.40
N ASN A 759 15.03 -17.01 0.93
CA ASN A 759 15.39 -15.79 0.21
C ASN A 759 15.18 -14.52 1.01
N LEU A 760 14.18 -14.55 1.86
CA LEU A 760 13.66 -13.35 2.49
C LEU A 760 14.17 -13.19 3.92
N TYR A 761 14.58 -14.30 4.52
CA TYR A 761 15.03 -14.34 5.92
C TYR A 761 16.55 -14.49 5.96
N PRO A 762 17.30 -13.42 6.31
CA PRO A 762 18.76 -13.48 6.37
C PRO A 762 19.27 -14.61 7.27
N ASP A 763 18.51 -14.91 8.33
CA ASP A 763 18.84 -15.93 9.31
C ASP A 763 18.41 -17.34 8.89
N LEU A 764 17.64 -17.49 7.80
CA LEU A 764 17.22 -18.80 7.31
C LEU A 764 18.09 -19.21 6.13
N ARG A 765 19.16 -19.95 6.43
CA ARG A 765 20.17 -20.42 5.49
C ARG A 765 20.30 -21.94 5.55
N ILE A 766 20.34 -22.58 4.41
CA ILE A 766 20.68 -24.01 4.33
C ILE A 766 22.16 -24.23 4.56
N VAL A 767 22.98 -23.31 4.10
CA VAL A 767 24.43 -23.25 4.34
C VAL A 767 24.76 -21.92 4.99
N ASN A 768 25.52 -21.95 6.08
CA ASN A 768 26.07 -20.77 6.71
C ASN A 768 27.37 -21.13 7.46
N ASN A 769 28.39 -20.29 7.33
CA ASN A 769 29.67 -20.44 7.99
C ASN A 769 29.67 -19.93 9.44
N ASP A 770 28.59 -19.31 9.91
CA ASP A 770 28.37 -18.96 11.32
C ASP A 770 27.55 -20.07 11.99
N PRO A 771 28.15 -20.87 12.91
CA PRO A 771 27.46 -22.00 13.52
C PRO A 771 26.19 -21.64 14.29
N PRO A 772 26.08 -20.56 15.04
CA PRO A 772 24.84 -20.08 15.65
C PRO A 772 23.74 -19.81 14.63
N VAL A 773 24.02 -19.11 13.53
CA VAL A 773 23.05 -18.79 12.48
C VAL A 773 22.60 -20.08 11.78
N TYR A 774 23.53 -20.96 11.44
CA TYR A 774 23.22 -22.27 10.86
C TYR A 774 22.31 -23.09 11.78
N GLN A 775 22.66 -23.18 13.07
CA GLN A 775 21.87 -23.94 14.04
C GLN A 775 20.45 -23.36 14.17
N LYS A 776 20.32 -22.05 14.26
CA LYS A 776 19.02 -21.38 14.31
C LYS A 776 18.18 -21.69 13.06
N SER A 777 18.79 -21.64 11.88
CA SER A 777 18.12 -22.01 10.62
C SER A 777 17.62 -23.45 10.64
N MET A 778 18.46 -24.38 11.07
CA MET A 778 18.11 -25.79 11.16
C MET A 778 17.00 -26.05 12.17
N ASP A 779 16.99 -25.32 13.29
CA ASP A 779 15.95 -25.45 14.32
C ASP A 779 14.59 -24.90 13.83
N ILE A 780 14.58 -23.81 13.04
CA ILE A 780 13.37 -23.30 12.37
C ILE A 780 12.84 -24.37 11.40
N MET A 781 13.68 -24.93 10.52
CA MET A 781 13.28 -25.92 9.54
C MET A 781 12.75 -27.21 10.21
N ARG A 782 13.39 -27.67 11.28
CA ARG A 782 12.89 -28.79 12.09
C ARG A 782 11.55 -28.44 12.75
N GLY A 783 11.38 -27.23 13.28
CA GLY A 783 10.11 -26.76 13.85
C GLY A 783 8.98 -26.73 12.83
N VAL A 784 9.27 -26.39 11.58
CA VAL A 784 8.30 -26.51 10.47
C VAL A 784 7.93 -27.96 10.23
N ILE A 785 8.92 -28.86 10.15
CA ILE A 785 8.71 -30.32 9.97
C ILE A 785 7.87 -30.91 11.11
N ASP A 786 8.10 -30.49 12.36
CA ASP A 786 7.29 -30.91 13.52
C ASP A 786 5.81 -30.47 13.40
N LYS A 787 5.60 -29.28 12.89
CA LYS A 787 4.24 -28.76 12.67
C LYS A 787 3.56 -29.38 11.45
N MET A 788 4.34 -29.76 10.43
CA MET A 788 3.84 -30.54 9.29
C MET A 788 3.27 -31.90 9.73
N GLU A 789 3.97 -32.61 10.64
CA GLU A 789 3.46 -33.86 11.22
C GLU A 789 2.10 -33.65 11.91
N ILE A 790 1.94 -32.55 12.64
CA ILE A 790 0.66 -32.23 13.34
C ILE A 790 -0.46 -31.96 12.31
N LEU A 791 -0.15 -31.22 11.25
CA LEU A 791 -1.12 -30.83 10.22
C LEU A 791 -1.44 -32.00 9.27
N GLY A 792 -0.59 -33.03 9.21
CA GLY A 792 -0.71 -34.15 8.27
C GLY A 792 -0.17 -33.82 6.87
N ALA A 793 0.75 -32.85 6.75
CA ALA A 793 1.45 -32.57 5.50
C ALA A 793 2.56 -33.60 5.26
N ASP A 794 2.64 -34.14 4.04
CA ASP A 794 3.50 -35.25 3.69
C ASP A 794 4.72 -34.88 2.82
N GLU A 795 4.77 -33.64 2.31
CA GLU A 795 5.85 -33.15 1.45
C GLU A 795 6.31 -31.75 1.85
N LEU A 796 7.65 -31.55 1.89
CA LEU A 796 8.30 -30.28 2.09
C LEU A 796 9.04 -29.86 0.81
N LEU A 797 8.59 -28.81 0.17
CA LEU A 797 9.23 -28.21 -1.00
C LEU A 797 10.32 -27.24 -0.52
N ILE A 798 11.54 -27.47 -0.96
CA ILE A 798 12.72 -26.70 -0.56
C ILE A 798 13.60 -26.40 -1.77
N SER A 799 14.31 -25.29 -1.80
CA SER A 799 15.28 -24.98 -2.84
C SER A 799 16.70 -24.85 -2.28
N THR A 800 17.68 -24.87 -3.15
CA THR A 800 19.03 -24.45 -2.80
C THR A 800 19.10 -22.93 -2.54
N GLN A 801 20.22 -22.48 -2.03
CA GLN A 801 20.46 -21.10 -1.66
C GLN A 801 20.88 -20.25 -2.86
N ARG A 802 20.52 -18.95 -2.82
CA ARG A 802 20.78 -18.01 -3.93
C ARG A 802 22.24 -17.54 -4.00
N THR A 803 22.86 -17.38 -2.87
CA THR A 803 24.24 -16.89 -2.75
C THR A 803 25.14 -17.94 -2.12
N ILE A 804 26.34 -18.03 -2.64
CA ILE A 804 27.42 -18.78 -2.00
C ILE A 804 27.95 -17.89 -0.87
N GLU A 805 28.17 -18.46 0.30
CA GLU A 805 28.79 -17.73 1.42
C GLU A 805 30.19 -17.28 1.02
N ASN A 806 30.54 -16.05 1.36
CA ASN A 806 31.75 -15.36 0.86
C ASN A 806 33.06 -16.08 1.19
N ASN A 807 33.06 -16.94 2.21
CA ASN A 807 34.23 -17.67 2.64
C ASN A 807 34.28 -19.12 2.14
N TYR A 808 33.31 -19.55 1.31
CA TYR A 808 33.27 -20.89 0.74
C TYR A 808 33.75 -20.90 -0.70
N THR A 809 34.52 -21.94 -1.07
CA THR A 809 34.61 -22.33 -2.47
C THR A 809 33.29 -22.99 -2.90
N LEU A 810 33.08 -23.10 -4.20
CA LEU A 810 31.91 -23.81 -4.74
C LEU A 810 31.85 -25.28 -4.26
N GLU A 811 32.98 -25.95 -4.15
CA GLU A 811 33.10 -27.31 -3.65
C GLU A 811 32.69 -27.39 -2.17
N GLN A 812 33.21 -26.51 -1.33
CA GLN A 812 32.84 -26.45 0.09
C GLN A 812 31.35 -26.13 0.28
N PHE A 813 30.83 -25.23 -0.52
CA PHE A 813 29.39 -24.87 -0.50
C PHE A 813 28.53 -26.08 -0.87
N ASN A 814 28.88 -26.82 -1.94
CA ASN A 814 28.15 -28.02 -2.34
C ASN A 814 28.23 -29.13 -1.28
N ALA A 815 29.40 -29.35 -0.68
CA ALA A 815 29.54 -30.30 0.40
C ALA A 815 28.65 -29.96 1.61
N SER A 816 28.60 -28.70 1.99
CA SER A 816 27.73 -28.21 3.08
C SER A 816 26.24 -28.30 2.74
N LEU A 817 25.85 -28.11 1.46
CA LEU A 817 24.49 -28.36 1.00
C LEU A 817 24.09 -29.82 1.17
N VAL A 818 24.97 -30.75 0.75
CA VAL A 818 24.76 -32.20 0.89
C VAL A 818 24.53 -32.55 2.35
N GLU A 819 25.43 -32.12 3.24
CA GLU A 819 25.32 -32.38 4.68
C GLU A 819 24.01 -31.84 5.27
N SER A 820 23.67 -30.60 4.97
CA SER A 820 22.44 -29.95 5.46
C SER A 820 21.18 -30.69 4.99
N PHE A 821 21.13 -31.07 3.72
CA PHE A 821 20.00 -31.83 3.19
C PHE A 821 19.93 -33.24 3.75
N GLN A 822 21.07 -33.89 4.03
CA GLN A 822 21.08 -35.19 4.71
C GLN A 822 20.48 -35.08 6.11
N VAL A 823 20.92 -34.08 6.90
CA VAL A 823 20.40 -33.84 8.26
C VAL A 823 18.89 -33.58 8.25
N LEU A 824 18.41 -32.73 7.34
CA LEU A 824 16.99 -32.43 7.22
C LEU A 824 16.17 -33.63 6.74
N SER A 825 16.70 -34.40 5.77
CA SER A 825 16.04 -35.59 5.25
C SER A 825 15.92 -36.67 6.31
N ASP A 826 16.99 -36.92 7.08
CA ASP A 826 16.98 -37.90 8.17
C ASP A 826 16.00 -37.50 9.28
N TYR A 827 15.83 -36.20 9.54
CA TYR A 827 14.84 -35.70 10.48
C TYR A 827 13.41 -35.87 9.97
N ALA A 828 13.15 -35.49 8.72
CA ALA A 828 11.86 -35.57 8.07
C ALA A 828 11.39 -37.01 7.86
N ALA A 829 12.34 -37.94 7.58
CA ALA A 829 12.04 -39.38 7.41
C ALA A 829 11.41 -40.01 8.65
N LYS A 830 11.79 -39.59 9.87
CA LYS A 830 11.20 -40.03 11.13
C LYS A 830 9.73 -39.68 11.26
N LYS A 831 9.26 -38.72 10.49
CA LYS A 831 7.90 -38.19 10.46
C LYS A 831 7.15 -38.54 9.16
N GLN A 832 7.75 -39.40 8.34
CA GLN A 832 7.21 -39.83 7.04
C GLN A 832 7.01 -38.63 6.06
N ILE A 833 7.82 -37.58 6.20
CA ILE A 833 7.81 -36.43 5.33
C ILE A 833 8.90 -36.54 4.28
N ARG A 834 8.53 -36.24 3.05
CA ARG A 834 9.42 -36.24 1.88
C ARG A 834 9.92 -34.81 1.62
N LEU A 835 11.20 -34.66 1.32
CA LEU A 835 11.78 -33.41 0.84
C LEU A 835 11.79 -33.40 -0.68
N LEU A 836 11.23 -32.33 -1.26
CA LEU A 836 11.19 -32.07 -2.70
C LEU A 836 12.14 -30.92 -3.02
N LEU A 837 13.25 -31.21 -3.67
CA LEU A 837 14.20 -30.17 -4.10
C LEU A 837 13.69 -29.47 -5.34
N ARG A 838 13.22 -28.24 -5.18
CA ARG A 838 12.67 -27.39 -6.23
C ARG A 838 13.76 -26.88 -7.16
N GLN A 839 13.58 -27.07 -8.47
CA GLN A 839 14.36 -26.34 -9.46
C GLN A 839 13.93 -24.88 -9.50
N SER A 840 14.88 -23.96 -9.35
CA SER A 840 14.60 -22.51 -9.29
C SER A 840 15.73 -21.73 -9.95
N VAL A 841 15.38 -20.61 -10.60
CA VAL A 841 16.35 -19.69 -11.23
C VAL A 841 17.28 -19.06 -10.19
N SER A 842 18.51 -18.78 -10.62
CA SER A 842 19.48 -18.05 -9.78
C SER A 842 19.79 -18.74 -8.45
N ARG A 843 19.77 -20.06 -8.43
CA ARG A 843 20.19 -20.91 -7.31
C ARG A 843 21.50 -21.60 -7.64
N THR A 844 22.15 -22.19 -6.66
CA THR A 844 23.37 -22.94 -6.86
C THR A 844 23.20 -24.34 -6.23
N PRO A 845 23.16 -25.40 -7.05
CA PRO A 845 22.98 -25.43 -8.50
C PRO A 845 21.54 -25.13 -8.96
N ASP A 846 21.33 -24.67 -10.20
CA ASP A 846 20.02 -24.38 -10.82
C ASP A 846 19.73 -25.24 -12.06
N THR A 847 20.74 -25.88 -12.64
CA THR A 847 20.57 -26.81 -13.77
C THR A 847 20.04 -28.17 -13.33
N LEU A 848 19.27 -28.85 -14.19
CA LEU A 848 18.74 -30.19 -13.88
C LEU A 848 19.87 -31.18 -13.58
N GLU A 849 20.97 -31.11 -14.32
CA GLU A 849 22.13 -31.92 -14.10
C GLU A 849 22.80 -31.68 -12.74
N GLY A 850 22.97 -30.43 -12.37
CA GLY A 850 23.54 -30.05 -11.07
C GLY A 850 22.66 -30.50 -9.90
N LEU A 851 21.34 -30.36 -10.04
CA LEU A 851 20.37 -30.81 -9.04
C LEU A 851 20.30 -32.34 -8.94
N GLN A 852 20.39 -33.03 -10.07
CA GLN A 852 20.46 -34.47 -10.10
C GLN A 852 21.69 -34.96 -9.31
N ARG A 853 22.88 -34.42 -9.62
CA ARG A 853 24.11 -34.74 -8.88
C ARG A 853 23.99 -34.46 -7.39
N LEU A 854 23.45 -33.31 -7.03
CA LEU A 854 23.20 -32.98 -5.62
C LEU A 854 22.27 -34.01 -4.95
N SER A 855 21.20 -34.40 -5.63
CA SER A 855 20.27 -35.44 -5.12
C SER A 855 20.92 -36.79 -4.94
N GLU A 856 21.78 -37.20 -5.87
CA GLU A 856 22.55 -38.46 -5.81
C GLU A 856 23.57 -38.41 -4.66
N GLU A 857 24.23 -37.30 -4.43
CA GLU A 857 25.19 -37.10 -3.33
C GLU A 857 24.49 -37.05 -1.96
N VAL A 858 23.30 -36.44 -1.86
CA VAL A 858 22.47 -36.48 -0.64
C VAL A 858 22.07 -37.93 -0.29
N ASN A 859 21.75 -38.73 -1.28
CA ASN A 859 21.49 -40.14 -1.18
C ASN A 859 20.55 -40.51 -0.01
N ARG A 860 19.33 -39.94 -0.02
CA ARG A 860 18.26 -40.27 0.93
C ARG A 860 16.95 -40.63 0.20
N PRO A 861 16.27 -41.73 0.62
CA PRO A 861 15.09 -42.24 -0.09
C PRO A 861 13.88 -41.27 -0.02
N ASN A 862 13.85 -40.35 0.94
CA ASN A 862 12.81 -39.33 1.08
C ASN A 862 13.25 -37.97 0.52
N PHE A 863 14.36 -37.89 -0.22
CA PHE A 863 14.84 -36.68 -0.89
C PHE A 863 14.76 -36.89 -2.40
N THR A 864 13.91 -36.09 -3.08
CA THR A 864 13.70 -36.21 -4.51
C THR A 864 13.64 -34.83 -5.17
N LEU A 865 13.73 -34.78 -6.50
CA LEU A 865 13.60 -33.53 -7.23
C LEU A 865 12.13 -33.16 -7.52
N ALA A 866 11.86 -31.85 -7.57
CA ALA A 866 10.69 -31.26 -8.17
C ALA A 866 11.16 -30.33 -9.31
N PRO A 867 11.29 -30.84 -10.54
CA PRO A 867 11.70 -30.04 -11.69
C PRO A 867 10.62 -29.01 -12.04
N ALA A 868 11.03 -27.90 -12.66
CA ALA A 868 10.15 -26.83 -13.11
C ALA A 868 9.95 -26.92 -14.62
N LEU A 869 8.71 -27.09 -15.07
CA LEU A 869 8.34 -27.15 -16.49
C LEU A 869 8.89 -25.92 -17.25
N ALA A 870 8.75 -24.73 -16.69
CA ALA A 870 9.24 -23.50 -17.29
C ALA A 870 10.75 -23.56 -17.63
N LEU A 871 11.57 -24.08 -16.72
CA LEU A 871 13.02 -24.15 -16.92
C LEU A 871 13.41 -25.27 -17.91
N LEU A 872 12.67 -26.38 -17.89
CA LEU A 872 12.85 -27.43 -18.90
C LEU A 872 12.52 -26.94 -20.31
N MET A 873 11.50 -26.09 -20.44
CA MET A 873 11.12 -25.48 -21.73
C MET A 873 12.17 -24.49 -22.24
N GLU A 874 12.87 -23.79 -21.35
CA GLU A 874 13.90 -22.84 -21.77
C GLU A 874 15.22 -23.49 -22.18
N ASP A 875 15.48 -24.71 -21.71
CA ASP A 875 16.67 -25.48 -22.09
C ASP A 875 16.40 -26.35 -23.32
N GLU A 876 15.89 -25.73 -24.38
CA GLU A 876 15.53 -26.44 -25.64
C GLU A 876 16.68 -27.24 -26.25
N ALA A 877 17.89 -26.68 -26.15
CA ALA A 877 19.08 -27.35 -26.73
C ALA A 877 19.37 -28.71 -26.08
N ASN A 878 19.02 -28.85 -24.80
CA ASN A 878 19.23 -30.06 -24.00
C ASN A 878 17.94 -30.81 -23.66
N LEU A 879 16.81 -30.41 -24.24
CA LEU A 879 15.51 -30.93 -23.85
C LEU A 879 15.45 -32.46 -23.91
N ASP A 880 15.90 -33.09 -24.99
CA ASP A 880 15.87 -34.54 -25.14
C ASP A 880 16.78 -35.27 -24.13
N ALA A 881 17.94 -34.67 -23.81
CA ALA A 881 18.82 -35.17 -22.77
C ALA A 881 18.17 -35.05 -21.39
N ASN A 882 17.53 -33.89 -21.13
CA ASN A 882 16.83 -33.67 -19.86
C ASN A 882 15.61 -34.57 -19.71
N LEU A 883 14.83 -34.82 -20.76
CA LEU A 883 13.73 -35.78 -20.74
C LEU A 883 14.21 -37.22 -20.50
N SER A 884 15.36 -37.56 -21.04
CA SER A 884 16.00 -38.88 -20.82
C SER A 884 16.47 -39.03 -19.36
N ARG A 885 17.03 -37.94 -18.78
CA ARG A 885 17.41 -37.91 -17.35
C ARG A 885 16.17 -38.04 -16.44
N LEU A 886 15.10 -37.26 -16.69
CA LEU A 886 13.89 -37.32 -15.90
C LEU A 886 13.25 -38.72 -15.85
N LYS A 887 13.28 -39.47 -16.96
CA LYS A 887 12.78 -40.85 -17.01
C LYS A 887 13.56 -41.84 -16.16
N GLN A 888 14.82 -41.52 -15.84
CA GLN A 888 15.69 -42.33 -15.01
C GLN A 888 15.62 -41.96 -13.52
N MET A 889 14.99 -40.82 -13.20
CA MET A 889 14.88 -40.30 -11.84
C MET A 889 13.53 -40.66 -11.23
N ASP A 890 13.49 -40.82 -9.90
CA ASP A 890 12.25 -41.03 -9.15
C ASP A 890 11.56 -39.68 -8.88
N ILE A 891 11.01 -39.04 -9.93
CA ILE A 891 10.29 -37.79 -9.79
C ILE A 891 8.88 -38.03 -9.28
N LYS A 892 8.50 -37.38 -8.16
CA LYS A 892 7.16 -37.49 -7.55
C LYS A 892 6.26 -36.29 -7.85
N SER A 893 6.83 -35.13 -8.06
CA SER A 893 6.13 -33.87 -8.26
C SER A 893 6.85 -33.02 -9.28
N VAL A 894 6.11 -32.23 -10.06
CA VAL A 894 6.63 -31.28 -11.02
C VAL A 894 5.92 -29.95 -10.87
N LEU A 895 6.65 -28.85 -10.95
CA LEU A 895 6.11 -27.50 -10.90
C LEU A 895 5.62 -27.10 -12.29
N ILE A 896 4.34 -26.77 -12.37
CA ILE A 896 3.65 -26.50 -13.62
C ILE A 896 3.43 -25.01 -13.79
N SER A 897 4.28 -24.42 -14.59
CA SER A 897 4.19 -23.06 -15.11
C SER A 897 5.01 -22.99 -16.39
N THR A 898 4.86 -21.91 -17.14
CA THR A 898 5.66 -21.66 -18.33
C THR A 898 6.53 -20.42 -18.15
N SER A 899 7.24 -20.03 -19.18
CA SER A 899 8.19 -18.92 -19.14
C SER A 899 7.83 -17.81 -20.12
N ARG A 900 8.28 -16.61 -19.82
CA ARG A 900 8.25 -15.46 -20.73
C ARG A 900 9.64 -14.83 -20.80
N LYS A 901 10.05 -14.44 -21.98
CA LYS A 901 11.28 -13.69 -22.25
C LYS A 901 10.97 -12.23 -22.50
N ASP A 902 11.91 -11.36 -22.14
CA ASP A 902 11.83 -9.93 -22.45
C ASP A 902 12.19 -9.64 -23.92
N ILE A 903 12.17 -8.38 -24.29
CA ILE A 903 12.50 -7.91 -25.66
C ILE A 903 13.97 -8.18 -26.05
N HIS A 904 14.84 -8.50 -25.09
CA HIS A 904 16.24 -8.87 -25.29
C HIS A 904 16.45 -10.38 -25.28
N ASN A 905 15.36 -11.17 -25.36
CA ASN A 905 15.36 -12.62 -25.30
C ASN A 905 15.93 -13.19 -23.99
N GLN A 906 15.94 -12.38 -22.90
CA GLN A 906 16.33 -12.82 -21.57
C GLN A 906 15.12 -13.39 -20.82
N LEU A 907 15.35 -14.46 -20.04
CA LEU A 907 14.32 -15.06 -19.22
C LEU A 907 13.82 -14.05 -18.19
N TRP A 908 12.57 -13.66 -18.33
CA TRP A 908 11.95 -12.61 -17.53
C TRP A 908 11.05 -13.16 -16.42
N ASP A 909 10.29 -14.20 -16.75
CA ASP A 909 9.31 -14.81 -15.87
C ASP A 909 9.27 -16.32 -16.06
N THR A 910 9.23 -17.08 -14.97
CA THR A 910 9.17 -18.53 -14.96
C THR A 910 7.88 -19.10 -14.35
N ASN A 911 6.90 -18.22 -14.09
CA ASN A 911 5.66 -18.59 -13.43
C ASN A 911 4.42 -18.19 -14.24
N VAL A 912 4.55 -18.14 -15.56
CA VAL A 912 3.43 -17.81 -16.46
C VAL A 912 2.45 -18.99 -16.51
N PRO A 913 1.12 -18.75 -16.41
CA PRO A 913 0.12 -19.80 -16.56
C PRO A 913 0.25 -20.58 -17.86
N VAL A 914 0.01 -21.88 -17.81
CA VAL A 914 0.18 -22.79 -18.96
C VAL A 914 -0.76 -22.45 -20.10
N TYR A 915 -1.99 -22.00 -19.80
CA TYR A 915 -2.97 -21.63 -20.83
C TYR A 915 -2.52 -20.45 -21.70
N GLN A 916 -1.60 -19.61 -21.20
CA GLN A 916 -1.04 -18.47 -21.93
C GLN A 916 0.11 -18.86 -22.88
N SER A 917 0.63 -20.07 -22.78
CA SER A 917 1.78 -20.49 -23.58
C SER A 917 1.38 -20.87 -25.01
N SER A 918 2.14 -20.40 -25.99
CA SER A 918 2.05 -20.86 -27.38
C SER A 918 2.77 -22.19 -27.64
N ARG A 919 3.53 -22.70 -26.65
CA ARG A 919 4.43 -23.89 -26.81
C ARG A 919 3.78 -25.17 -26.29
N GLN A 920 2.51 -25.38 -26.57
CA GLN A 920 1.70 -26.50 -26.07
C GLN A 920 2.28 -27.88 -26.42
N GLU A 921 2.90 -28.02 -27.57
CA GLU A 921 3.50 -29.29 -27.99
C GLU A 921 4.75 -29.63 -27.15
N THR A 922 5.59 -28.64 -26.87
CA THR A 922 6.74 -28.83 -25.97
C THR A 922 6.29 -29.24 -24.58
N ILE A 923 5.22 -28.59 -24.06
CA ILE A 923 4.62 -28.95 -22.77
C ILE A 923 4.15 -30.41 -22.79
N ARG A 924 3.41 -30.85 -23.83
CA ARG A 924 2.97 -32.27 -23.95
C ARG A 924 4.14 -33.24 -23.94
N ARG A 925 5.22 -32.95 -24.66
CA ARG A 925 6.43 -33.77 -24.66
C ARG A 925 7.03 -33.93 -23.29
N ILE A 926 7.12 -32.85 -22.50
CA ILE A 926 7.66 -32.86 -21.13
C ILE A 926 6.74 -33.68 -20.21
N LEU A 927 5.44 -33.40 -20.24
CA LEU A 927 4.47 -34.10 -19.39
C LEU A 927 4.38 -35.60 -19.72
N ALA A 928 4.51 -36.00 -20.99
CA ALA A 928 4.58 -37.38 -21.38
C ALA A 928 5.81 -38.12 -20.86
N ALA A 929 6.88 -37.40 -20.53
CA ALA A 929 8.06 -37.98 -19.90
C ALA A 929 7.94 -38.15 -18.37
N LEU A 930 6.87 -37.59 -17.79
CA LEU A 930 6.61 -37.55 -16.34
C LEU A 930 5.22 -38.14 -16.01
N PRO A 931 4.94 -39.41 -16.34
CA PRO A 931 3.64 -40.00 -16.09
C PRO A 931 3.44 -40.26 -14.58
N GLY A 932 2.26 -40.01 -14.05
CA GLY A 932 1.85 -40.37 -12.70
C GLY A 932 2.49 -39.53 -11.57
N VAL A 933 3.07 -38.37 -11.91
CA VAL A 933 3.57 -37.42 -10.93
C VAL A 933 2.46 -36.49 -10.42
N ASN A 934 2.70 -35.79 -9.29
CA ASN A 934 1.86 -34.71 -8.82
C ASN A 934 2.18 -33.44 -9.64
N TYR A 935 1.17 -32.88 -10.30
CA TYR A 935 1.30 -31.63 -11.03
C TYR A 935 0.99 -30.46 -10.09
N MET A 936 2.01 -29.73 -9.66
CA MET A 936 1.87 -28.55 -8.79
C MET A 936 1.70 -27.32 -9.66
N MET A 937 0.50 -26.75 -9.70
CA MET A 937 0.18 -25.56 -10.49
C MET A 937 0.91 -24.36 -9.88
N ASP A 938 2.08 -24.03 -10.45
CA ASP A 938 3.00 -22.99 -9.96
C ASP A 938 2.92 -21.70 -10.77
N GLY A 939 1.87 -21.53 -11.57
CA GLY A 939 1.55 -20.30 -12.26
C GLY A 939 1.24 -19.18 -11.28
N LEU A 940 1.50 -17.95 -11.70
CA LEU A 940 1.13 -16.76 -10.95
C LEU A 940 -0.08 -16.14 -11.64
N TYR A 941 -1.20 -16.18 -10.96
CA TYR A 941 -2.49 -15.87 -11.53
C TYR A 941 -2.97 -14.50 -11.06
N ALA A 942 -3.45 -13.68 -12.00
CA ALA A 942 -4.04 -12.38 -11.70
C ALA A 942 -5.46 -12.51 -11.11
N SER A 943 -6.12 -13.65 -11.35
CA SER A 943 -7.47 -13.92 -10.84
C SER A 943 -7.73 -15.42 -10.67
N GLY A 944 -8.79 -15.75 -9.90
CA GLY A 944 -9.25 -17.13 -9.79
C GLY A 944 -9.74 -17.74 -11.11
N ASP A 945 -10.16 -16.91 -12.05
CA ASP A 945 -10.54 -17.35 -13.40
C ASP A 945 -9.32 -17.85 -14.17
N GLU A 946 -8.16 -17.21 -14.03
CA GLU A 946 -6.92 -17.69 -14.64
C GLU A 946 -6.46 -19.01 -14.04
N GLU A 947 -6.57 -19.19 -12.73
CA GLU A 947 -6.29 -20.46 -12.06
C GLU A 947 -7.21 -21.57 -12.61
N TYR A 948 -8.48 -21.28 -12.81
CA TYR A 948 -9.46 -22.20 -13.38
C TYR A 948 -9.15 -22.55 -14.84
N LEU A 949 -8.83 -21.54 -15.67
CA LEU A 949 -8.45 -21.74 -17.06
C LEU A 949 -7.18 -22.59 -17.19
N ASP A 950 -6.21 -22.34 -16.32
CA ASP A 950 -4.96 -23.07 -16.30
C ASP A 950 -5.16 -24.54 -15.88
N GLY A 951 -6.00 -24.78 -14.88
CA GLY A 951 -6.41 -26.12 -14.49
C GLY A 951 -7.09 -26.89 -15.62
N LYS A 952 -8.00 -26.25 -16.34
CA LYS A 952 -8.65 -26.86 -17.53
C LYS A 952 -7.67 -27.13 -18.67
N GLU A 953 -6.73 -26.26 -18.90
CA GLU A 953 -5.72 -26.49 -19.94
C GLU A 953 -4.80 -27.66 -19.56
N MET A 954 -4.43 -27.75 -18.29
CA MET A 954 -3.70 -28.91 -17.80
C MET A 954 -4.46 -30.23 -17.98
N ASP A 955 -5.76 -30.25 -17.69
CA ASP A 955 -6.58 -31.46 -17.93
C ASP A 955 -6.52 -31.92 -19.40
N LYS A 956 -6.61 -31.00 -20.35
CA LYS A 956 -6.43 -31.29 -21.77
C LYS A 956 -5.02 -31.81 -22.11
N LEU A 957 -3.99 -31.24 -21.48
CA LEU A 957 -2.60 -31.59 -21.75
C LEU A 957 -2.23 -32.98 -21.22
N ILE A 958 -2.83 -33.41 -20.12
CA ILE A 958 -2.62 -34.74 -19.53
C ILE A 958 -3.69 -35.77 -19.92
N GLY A 959 -4.62 -35.41 -20.82
CA GLY A 959 -5.65 -36.31 -21.38
C GLY A 959 -6.75 -36.71 -20.41
N LYS A 960 -7.16 -35.80 -19.54
CA LYS A 960 -8.26 -35.96 -18.58
C LYS A 960 -9.48 -35.14 -18.95
#